data_f1f79143c9105d0ae366c879b0e1d274
#
_entry.id   f1f79143c9105d0ae366c879b0e1d274
#
_cell.length_a   1.000
_cell.length_b   1.000
_cell.length_c   1.000
_cell.angle_alpha   90.00
_cell.angle_beta   90.00
_cell.angle_gamma   90.00
#
_symmetry.space_group_name_H-M   'P 1'
#
loop_
_entity.id
_entity.type
_entity.pdbx_description
1 polymer ?
#
loop_
_entity_poly.entity_id
_entity_poly.type
_entity_poly.pdbx_seq_one_letter_code
_entity_poly.pdbx_strand_id
1 'polypeptide(L)'
;MRAPRIAVSGVGLVSALGQSAAETFRALSSGERGLQPLALFDPGDVRSKLVGEVRGLSVADVAPPGELERFSRTDALAVAAAREAFQQARVPRGARLGVVLGGTTAGMFETENVLSSPERDRISPERAGDLVRYPLSASLARVAQAIGGVSLSRSICSACSGGAIALVQAAAWLTRGEVDFVLAGGSDGLCRLTVLGFNALGATDPEACRPFDRSRGGLNLGEGAAVLVLEREETARARGADVLAWLDGYAVGAEAHHITHPEPTGARAAALLRSALTRAGLTPEQVGYVNAHGTGTQQNDAMEARALLEVFGAGSATWISSSKAQLGHTLGAAGAIEAALSVLAIARSEVLPGVGLLEPELPGLRHVGAVGRPERLAAALSSSFGFGGMSCVLAFCQRDQPAPAPRASSRRVALLGGSWLGAGAQPEKSLDAERSRRLDTGSALAAVGASRLVQAASAPTGLVLGTAFGNVERTMAFLARGRERGARHVPPAEFPHLVPSAAAGNASIYAGLTGPVFAVSDLAQSGEAAFAAACELVELGVAERMLAGAIAPRDAIVERVLGPLLEPEGFGAVQRGEGAGFTLVAELEGARASGPVAAELLGRYTGELEVAQHAELLGLPEPGPGLRAAVVLGVAGAQLRRALADSPWSRCFVVDVASQHGYHEALGAIAMAVAVELLGAGEHERVLVLSGAGRSWSATLCGRVEAGG
;
A
#
# COMPACT_ATOMS: atom_id res chain seq x y z
N MET A 1 -20.40 -13.22 14.02
CA MET A 1 -19.38 -12.98 15.09
C MET A 1 -19.10 -11.51 15.19
N ARG A 2 -18.62 -11.03 16.32
CA ARG A 2 -18.20 -9.62 16.54
C ARG A 2 -16.80 -9.41 15.95
N ALA A 3 -16.58 -8.31 15.22
CA ALA A 3 -15.22 -7.95 14.77
C ALA A 3 -14.30 -7.70 15.98
N PRO A 4 -13.11 -8.28 16.02
CA PRO A 4 -12.19 -8.11 17.14
C PRO A 4 -11.65 -6.68 17.17
N ARG A 5 -11.34 -6.20 18.37
CA ARG A 5 -10.54 -5.00 18.57
C ARG A 5 -9.07 -5.30 18.28
N ILE A 6 -8.32 -4.37 17.73
CA ILE A 6 -6.93 -4.59 17.31
C ILE A 6 -5.98 -3.86 18.27
N ALA A 7 -5.13 -4.64 18.95
CA ALA A 7 -4.10 -4.12 19.84
C ALA A 7 -2.83 -3.77 19.08
N VAL A 8 -2.17 -2.69 19.47
CA VAL A 8 -0.77 -2.40 19.15
C VAL A 8 0.09 -2.81 20.34
N SER A 9 0.92 -3.84 20.17
CA SER A 9 1.74 -4.41 21.25
C SER A 9 3.25 -4.21 21.06
N GLY A 10 3.68 -3.65 19.92
CA GLY A 10 5.07 -3.31 19.67
C GLY A 10 5.19 -2.20 18.63
N VAL A 11 6.20 -1.37 18.79
CA VAL A 11 6.55 -0.28 17.87
C VAL A 11 8.06 -0.27 17.66
N GLY A 12 8.49 -0.28 16.41
CA GLY A 12 9.87 -0.03 16.02
C GLY A 12 9.93 1.15 15.05
N LEU A 13 10.93 1.99 15.20
CA LEU A 13 11.04 3.24 14.47
C LEU A 13 12.49 3.62 14.23
N VAL A 14 12.82 3.87 12.97
CA VAL A 14 14.11 4.41 12.54
C VAL A 14 13.88 5.70 11.77
N SER A 15 14.57 6.76 12.15
CA SER A 15 14.42 8.09 11.56
C SER A 15 15.74 8.89 11.59
N ALA A 16 15.73 10.07 11.00
CA ALA A 16 16.85 11.01 11.08
C ALA A 16 17.22 11.46 12.52
N LEU A 17 16.35 11.19 13.50
CA LEU A 17 16.52 11.58 14.91
C LEU A 17 16.83 10.41 15.85
N GLY A 18 16.89 9.18 15.34
CA GLY A 18 17.22 8.01 16.16
C GLY A 18 17.01 6.70 15.42
N GLN A 19 17.65 5.65 15.92
CA GLN A 19 17.57 4.28 15.39
C GLN A 19 16.61 3.41 16.19
N SER A 20 15.85 4.02 17.11
CA SER A 20 14.81 3.36 17.90
C SER A 20 13.62 4.28 18.12
N ALA A 21 12.48 3.69 18.44
CA ALA A 21 11.26 4.42 18.79
C ALA A 21 11.46 5.33 20.00
N ALA A 22 12.25 4.87 20.99
CA ALA A 22 12.53 5.64 22.19
C ALA A 22 13.42 6.87 21.92
N GLU A 23 14.47 6.72 21.11
CA GLU A 23 15.36 7.82 20.72
C GLU A 23 14.64 8.87 19.88
N THR A 24 13.97 8.41 18.82
CA THR A 24 13.22 9.29 17.92
C THR A 24 12.16 10.09 18.67
N PHE A 25 11.35 9.45 19.54
CA PHE A 25 10.31 10.14 20.29
C PHE A 25 10.89 11.21 21.24
N ARG A 26 11.98 10.89 21.94
CA ARG A 26 12.64 11.82 22.88
C ARG A 26 13.18 13.06 22.14
N ALA A 27 13.89 12.85 21.03
CA ALA A 27 14.43 13.94 20.22
C ALA A 27 13.32 14.79 19.58
N LEU A 28 12.23 14.16 19.11
CA LEU A 28 11.06 14.90 18.63
C LEU A 28 10.45 15.76 19.74
N SER A 29 10.23 15.19 20.91
CA SER A 29 9.60 15.86 22.05
C SER A 29 10.40 17.07 22.53
N SER A 30 11.75 17.00 22.50
CA SER A 30 12.63 18.13 22.83
C SER A 30 12.66 19.24 21.77
N GLY A 31 12.00 19.06 20.63
CA GLY A 31 11.98 20.00 19.52
C GLY A 31 13.19 19.92 18.59
N GLU A 32 14.01 18.86 18.68
CA GLU A 32 15.15 18.65 17.81
C GLU A 32 14.73 18.46 16.35
N ARG A 33 15.56 18.87 15.41
CA ARG A 33 15.38 18.69 13.96
C ARG A 33 16.47 17.78 13.42
N GLY A 34 16.07 16.72 12.71
CA GLY A 34 16.94 15.81 11.97
C GLY A 34 17.26 16.28 10.55
N LEU A 35 16.77 17.45 10.14
CA LEU A 35 17.02 18.01 8.81
C LEU A 35 18.45 18.53 8.70
N GLN A 36 19.22 17.94 7.78
CA GLN A 36 20.62 18.28 7.56
C GLN A 36 20.92 18.26 6.05
N PRO A 37 22.02 18.86 5.59
CA PRO A 37 22.47 18.71 4.21
C PRO A 37 22.63 17.24 3.83
N LEU A 38 22.07 16.86 2.67
CA LEU A 38 22.14 15.51 2.12
C LEU A 38 23.61 15.10 1.94
N ALA A 39 24.01 13.98 2.56
CA ALA A 39 25.37 13.44 2.48
C ALA A 39 25.43 12.10 1.74
N LEU A 40 24.30 11.38 1.62
CA LEU A 40 24.23 10.05 1.03
C LEU A 40 24.66 10.03 -0.46
N PHE A 41 24.36 11.10 -1.19
CA PHE A 41 24.78 11.31 -2.58
C PHE A 41 24.77 12.80 -2.94
N ASP A 42 25.48 13.17 -4.01
CA ASP A 42 25.41 14.53 -4.54
C ASP A 42 24.05 14.77 -5.21
N PRO A 43 23.22 15.68 -4.68
CA PRO A 43 21.92 16.01 -5.26
C PRO A 43 22.02 16.92 -6.51
N GLY A 44 23.23 17.44 -6.82
CA GLY A 44 23.45 18.40 -7.90
C GLY A 44 22.85 19.78 -7.62
N ASP A 45 22.35 20.43 -8.68
CA ASP A 45 21.77 21.79 -8.63
C ASP A 45 20.26 21.73 -8.33
N VAL A 46 19.91 21.28 -7.12
CA VAL A 46 18.54 21.26 -6.61
C VAL A 46 18.27 22.44 -5.68
N ARG A 47 17.01 22.87 -5.58
CA ARG A 47 16.57 23.99 -4.73
C ARG A 47 16.79 23.72 -3.25
N SER A 48 16.45 22.53 -2.78
CA SER A 48 16.63 22.13 -1.38
C SER A 48 17.61 20.98 -1.27
N LYS A 49 18.61 21.15 -0.40
CA LYS A 49 19.57 20.12 -0.03
C LYS A 49 19.38 19.62 1.40
N LEU A 50 18.40 20.20 2.14
CA LEU A 50 18.06 19.77 3.48
C LEU A 50 17.15 18.57 3.43
N VAL A 51 17.54 17.49 4.12
CA VAL A 51 16.80 16.22 4.18
C VAL A 51 16.90 15.61 5.58
N GLY A 52 15.93 14.78 5.93
CA GLY A 52 15.98 13.91 7.10
C GLY A 52 16.69 12.59 6.74
N GLU A 53 18.02 12.60 6.71
CA GLU A 53 18.86 11.43 6.43
C GLU A 53 19.13 10.62 7.69
N VAL A 54 18.90 9.29 7.67
CA VAL A 54 19.24 8.37 8.76
C VAL A 54 20.74 8.11 8.73
N ARG A 55 21.43 8.50 9.79
CA ARG A 55 22.87 8.30 9.94
C ARG A 55 23.20 7.22 10.95
N GLY A 56 24.30 6.51 10.74
CA GLY A 56 24.78 5.47 11.65
C GLY A 56 24.08 4.11 11.51
N LEU A 57 23.17 3.93 10.57
CA LEU A 57 22.61 2.63 10.19
C LEU A 57 23.05 2.28 8.78
N SER A 58 23.63 1.12 8.60
CA SER A 58 24.05 0.57 7.32
C SER A 58 23.40 -0.78 7.02
N VAL A 59 23.48 -1.23 5.78
CA VAL A 59 23.05 -2.57 5.40
C VAL A 59 23.79 -3.66 6.18
N ALA A 60 25.07 -3.44 6.50
CA ALA A 60 25.89 -4.40 7.25
C ALA A 60 25.38 -4.65 8.68
N ASP A 61 24.64 -3.71 9.27
CA ASP A 61 24.09 -3.86 10.63
C ASP A 61 22.91 -4.82 10.69
N VAL A 62 22.26 -5.11 9.55
CA VAL A 62 21.02 -5.89 9.49
C VAL A 62 21.09 -7.12 8.59
N ALA A 63 21.86 -7.08 7.52
CA ALA A 63 21.96 -8.17 6.56
C ALA A 63 22.71 -9.38 7.13
N PRO A 64 22.30 -10.63 6.80
CA PRO A 64 23.07 -11.81 7.13
C PRO A 64 24.46 -11.77 6.44
N PRO A 65 25.48 -12.42 7.04
CA PRO A 65 26.78 -12.55 6.39
C PRO A 65 26.68 -13.16 4.99
N GLY A 66 27.32 -12.51 4.01
CA GLY A 66 27.29 -12.94 2.61
C GLY A 66 26.08 -12.53 1.78
N GLU A 67 25.14 -11.75 2.37
CA GLU A 67 23.93 -11.28 1.66
C GLU A 67 23.87 -9.75 1.50
N LEU A 68 24.94 -9.03 1.82
CA LEU A 68 24.99 -7.56 1.77
C LEU A 68 24.51 -7.00 0.43
N GLU A 69 24.90 -7.62 -0.67
CA GLU A 69 24.55 -7.20 -2.03
C GLU A 69 23.06 -7.37 -2.37
N ARG A 70 22.33 -8.10 -1.57
CA ARG A 70 20.90 -8.34 -1.75
C ARG A 70 20.03 -7.40 -0.95
N PHE A 71 20.60 -6.58 -0.08
CA PHE A 71 19.88 -5.65 0.78
C PHE A 71 20.05 -4.23 0.26
N SER A 72 18.97 -3.50 0.21
CA SER A 72 18.95 -2.06 -0.03
C SER A 72 19.00 -1.27 1.28
N ARG A 73 19.24 0.02 1.17
CA ARG A 73 19.11 0.96 2.29
C ARG A 73 17.69 0.94 2.87
N THR A 74 16.68 0.91 2.01
CA THR A 74 15.27 0.78 2.42
C THR A 74 15.04 -0.51 3.20
N ASP A 75 15.67 -1.61 2.80
CA ASP A 75 15.59 -2.89 3.51
C ASP A 75 16.21 -2.80 4.91
N ALA A 76 17.36 -2.11 5.02
CA ALA A 76 18.03 -1.92 6.31
C ALA A 76 17.13 -1.17 7.30
N LEU A 77 16.50 -0.09 6.85
CA LEU A 77 15.54 0.67 7.65
C LEU A 77 14.35 -0.19 8.08
N ALA A 78 13.74 -0.93 7.14
CA ALA A 78 12.60 -1.80 7.40
C ALA A 78 12.92 -2.91 8.41
N VAL A 79 14.05 -3.62 8.22
CA VAL A 79 14.46 -4.73 9.08
C VAL A 79 14.81 -4.25 10.48
N ALA A 80 15.49 -3.12 10.62
CA ALA A 80 15.80 -2.55 11.93
C ALA A 80 14.52 -2.22 12.71
N ALA A 81 13.57 -1.50 12.09
CA ALA A 81 12.28 -1.17 12.71
C ALA A 81 11.46 -2.45 13.02
N ALA A 82 11.43 -3.42 12.11
CA ALA A 82 10.69 -4.66 12.32
C ALA A 82 11.25 -5.48 13.51
N ARG A 83 12.58 -5.58 13.63
CA ARG A 83 13.23 -6.27 14.75
C ARG A 83 12.90 -5.62 16.10
N GLU A 84 12.95 -4.28 16.19
CA GLU A 84 12.60 -3.54 17.41
C GLU A 84 11.14 -3.82 17.80
N ALA A 85 10.19 -3.67 16.86
CA ALA A 85 8.78 -3.90 17.11
C ALA A 85 8.50 -5.35 17.55
N PHE A 86 9.09 -6.33 16.87
CA PHE A 86 8.93 -7.74 17.14
C PHE A 86 9.46 -8.12 18.54
N GLN A 87 10.63 -7.60 18.91
CA GLN A 87 11.23 -7.82 20.21
C GLN A 87 10.38 -7.20 21.33
N GLN A 88 9.92 -5.95 21.15
CA GLN A 88 9.05 -5.27 22.11
C GLN A 88 7.74 -6.03 22.33
N ALA A 89 7.12 -6.49 21.26
CA ALA A 89 5.84 -7.20 21.32
C ALA A 89 5.96 -8.59 21.97
N ARG A 90 7.14 -9.17 22.08
CA ARG A 90 7.38 -10.52 22.62
C ARG A 90 6.47 -11.57 21.97
N VAL A 91 6.45 -11.57 20.63
CA VAL A 91 5.60 -12.49 19.86
C VAL A 91 5.97 -13.95 20.20
N PRO A 92 4.99 -14.82 20.51
CA PRO A 92 5.25 -16.21 20.84
C PRO A 92 5.85 -17.00 19.67
N ARG A 93 6.74 -17.95 19.95
CA ARG A 93 7.28 -18.87 18.95
C ARG A 93 6.16 -19.73 18.35
N GLY A 94 6.16 -19.91 17.05
CA GLY A 94 5.16 -20.72 16.33
C GLY A 94 3.81 -20.03 16.12
N ALA A 95 3.68 -18.74 16.45
CA ALA A 95 2.52 -17.95 16.07
C ALA A 95 2.45 -17.78 14.55
N ARG A 96 1.24 -17.73 13.99
CA ARG A 96 1.02 -17.41 12.58
C ARG A 96 1.26 -15.91 12.36
N LEU A 97 2.25 -15.60 11.52
CA LEU A 97 2.71 -14.23 11.31
C LEU A 97 2.34 -13.71 9.94
N GLY A 98 1.87 -12.45 9.89
CA GLY A 98 1.76 -11.68 8.65
C GLY A 98 2.73 -10.51 8.65
N VAL A 99 3.13 -10.06 7.44
CA VAL A 99 3.89 -8.83 7.24
C VAL A 99 3.25 -8.00 6.14
N VAL A 100 2.94 -6.74 6.42
CA VAL A 100 2.44 -5.78 5.42
C VAL A 100 3.30 -4.52 5.46
N LEU A 101 3.94 -4.19 4.34
CA LEU A 101 4.79 -3.00 4.26
C LEU A 101 4.32 -2.05 3.16
N GLY A 102 4.21 -0.77 3.51
CA GLY A 102 4.05 0.33 2.58
C GLY A 102 5.40 0.89 2.13
N GLY A 103 5.51 1.25 0.87
CA GLY A 103 6.70 1.87 0.31
C GLY A 103 6.41 2.54 -1.03
N THR A 104 7.34 3.35 -1.50
CA THR A 104 7.23 4.07 -2.77
C THR A 104 8.41 3.77 -3.68
N THR A 105 9.62 3.70 -3.14
CA THR A 105 10.87 3.65 -3.90
C THR A 105 11.65 2.35 -3.76
N ALA A 106 11.39 1.55 -2.72
CA ALA A 106 12.12 0.31 -2.43
C ALA A 106 13.65 0.47 -2.57
N GLY A 107 14.32 -0.41 -3.32
CA GLY A 107 15.76 -0.36 -3.60
C GLY A 107 16.15 0.59 -4.73
N MET A 108 15.42 1.67 -4.94
CA MET A 108 15.71 2.64 -6.01
C MET A 108 17.10 3.24 -5.89
N PHE A 109 17.55 3.57 -4.70
CA PHE A 109 18.86 4.19 -4.47
C PHE A 109 20.03 3.37 -5.05
N GLU A 110 20.01 2.05 -4.86
CA GLU A 110 21.03 1.15 -5.36
C GLU A 110 20.88 0.88 -6.87
N THR A 111 19.65 0.82 -7.36
CA THR A 111 19.34 0.37 -8.72
C THR A 111 19.28 1.49 -9.74
N GLU A 112 19.01 2.74 -9.34
CA GLU A 112 18.82 3.88 -10.25
C GLU A 112 20.05 4.15 -11.14
N ASN A 113 21.27 3.97 -10.62
CA ASN A 113 22.50 4.16 -11.39
C ASN A 113 22.71 3.06 -12.43
N VAL A 114 22.34 1.81 -12.09
CA VAL A 114 22.48 0.66 -12.98
C VAL A 114 21.47 0.74 -14.12
N LEU A 115 20.18 0.88 -13.79
CA LEU A 115 19.09 0.87 -14.75
C LEU A 115 19.04 2.12 -15.64
N SER A 116 19.52 3.26 -15.17
CA SER A 116 19.59 4.50 -15.96
C SER A 116 20.87 4.61 -16.80
N SER A 117 21.82 3.66 -16.69
CA SER A 117 23.03 3.62 -17.53
C SER A 117 22.68 3.28 -18.99
N PRO A 118 23.39 3.86 -19.98
CA PRO A 118 23.32 3.42 -21.38
C PRO A 118 23.73 1.95 -21.58
N GLU A 119 24.54 1.42 -20.65
CA GLU A 119 25.04 0.04 -20.69
C GLU A 119 24.13 -0.97 -19.97
N ARG A 120 22.93 -0.54 -19.53
CA ARG A 120 21.98 -1.40 -18.78
C ARG A 120 21.64 -2.73 -19.47
N ASP A 121 21.67 -2.76 -20.80
CA ASP A 121 21.38 -3.96 -21.58
C ASP A 121 22.58 -4.98 -21.59
N ARG A 122 23.72 -4.60 -20.98
CA ARG A 122 24.94 -5.43 -20.85
C ARG A 122 25.32 -5.64 -19.38
N ILE A 123 24.32 -5.69 -18.50
CA ILE A 123 24.55 -5.90 -17.07
C ILE A 123 25.16 -7.29 -16.87
N SER A 124 26.31 -7.34 -16.20
CA SER A 124 26.95 -8.62 -15.87
C SER A 124 26.12 -9.42 -14.84
N PRO A 125 26.23 -10.75 -14.79
CA PRO A 125 25.52 -11.56 -13.80
C PRO A 125 25.73 -11.11 -12.35
N GLU A 126 26.94 -10.59 -12.01
CA GLU A 126 27.22 -10.08 -10.67
C GLU A 126 26.38 -8.82 -10.37
N ARG A 127 26.24 -7.92 -11.35
CA ARG A 127 25.42 -6.70 -11.21
C ARG A 127 23.92 -6.98 -11.35
N ALA A 128 23.54 -8.10 -11.96
CA ALA A 128 22.15 -8.54 -11.98
C ALA A 128 21.62 -8.78 -10.56
N GLY A 129 22.47 -9.26 -9.65
CA GLY A 129 22.14 -9.38 -8.23
C GLY A 129 21.72 -8.07 -7.55
N ASP A 130 22.21 -6.92 -8.05
CA ASP A 130 21.80 -5.61 -7.55
C ASP A 130 20.31 -5.33 -7.83
N LEU A 131 19.76 -5.88 -8.90
CA LEU A 131 18.40 -5.58 -9.35
C LEU A 131 17.31 -6.35 -8.57
N VAL A 132 17.66 -7.39 -7.80
CA VAL A 132 16.70 -8.06 -6.91
C VAL A 132 16.16 -7.15 -5.80
N ARG A 133 16.81 -6.02 -5.57
CA ARG A 133 16.41 -4.97 -4.61
C ARG A 133 15.32 -4.04 -5.17
N TYR A 134 15.13 -4.02 -6.49
CA TYR A 134 14.25 -3.05 -7.17
C TYR A 134 12.76 -3.16 -6.80
N PRO A 135 12.14 -4.37 -6.76
CA PRO A 135 10.73 -4.47 -6.47
C PRO A 135 10.38 -4.01 -5.05
N LEU A 136 9.19 -3.44 -4.85
CA LEU A 136 8.67 -3.08 -3.52
C LEU A 136 8.60 -4.31 -2.60
N SER A 137 8.29 -5.47 -3.13
CA SER A 137 8.28 -6.75 -2.40
C SER A 137 9.64 -7.20 -1.91
N ALA A 138 10.75 -6.61 -2.36
CA ALA A 138 12.08 -6.95 -1.87
C ALA A 138 12.22 -6.64 -0.37
N SER A 139 11.85 -5.43 0.06
CA SER A 139 11.89 -5.04 1.48
C SER A 139 11.00 -5.92 2.34
N LEU A 140 9.82 -6.29 1.83
CA LEU A 140 8.91 -7.24 2.47
C LEU A 140 9.58 -8.60 2.68
N ALA A 141 10.22 -9.15 1.65
CA ALA A 141 10.95 -10.42 1.71
C ALA A 141 12.11 -10.38 2.73
N ARG A 142 12.85 -9.26 2.82
CA ARG A 142 13.93 -9.10 3.79
C ARG A 142 13.42 -9.04 5.23
N VAL A 143 12.31 -8.36 5.48
CA VAL A 143 11.66 -8.36 6.79
C VAL A 143 11.16 -9.76 7.14
N ALA A 144 10.49 -10.44 6.22
CA ALA A 144 10.02 -11.83 6.42
C ALA A 144 11.18 -12.79 6.73
N GLN A 145 12.31 -12.66 6.01
CA GLN A 145 13.54 -13.42 6.27
C GLN A 145 14.13 -13.13 7.66
N ALA A 146 14.18 -11.85 8.05
CA ALA A 146 14.78 -11.43 9.32
C ALA A 146 13.98 -11.84 10.56
N ILE A 147 12.66 -11.91 10.43
CA ILE A 147 11.72 -12.30 11.50
C ILE A 147 11.52 -13.81 11.54
N GLY A 148 11.42 -14.47 10.37
CA GLY A 148 11.13 -15.89 10.22
C GLY A 148 9.66 -16.25 10.53
N GLY A 149 9.19 -17.39 10.02
CA GLY A 149 7.85 -17.91 10.30
C GLY A 149 6.70 -17.08 9.73
N VAL A 150 6.96 -16.22 8.74
CA VAL A 150 5.93 -15.41 8.07
C VAL A 150 5.16 -16.28 7.08
N SER A 151 3.85 -16.35 7.24
CA SER A 151 2.95 -17.15 6.40
C SER A 151 2.13 -16.31 5.41
N LEU A 152 2.03 -15.00 5.63
CA LEU A 152 1.27 -14.10 4.78
C LEU A 152 2.00 -12.76 4.63
N SER A 153 2.12 -12.26 3.42
CA SER A 153 2.84 -11.02 3.17
C SER A 153 2.20 -10.21 2.04
N ARG A 154 2.31 -8.87 2.09
CA ARG A 154 1.80 -7.96 1.05
C ARG A 154 2.56 -6.64 1.02
N SER A 155 2.93 -6.18 -0.18
CA SER A 155 3.47 -4.83 -0.39
C SER A 155 2.36 -3.86 -0.80
N ILE A 156 2.33 -2.69 -0.16
CA ILE A 156 1.38 -1.61 -0.47
C ILE A 156 2.13 -0.43 -1.07
N CYS A 157 1.64 0.08 -2.20
CA CYS A 157 2.07 1.36 -2.74
C CYS A 157 0.88 2.32 -2.84
N SER A 158 0.96 3.41 -2.11
CA SER A 158 -0.08 4.45 -2.08
C SER A 158 0.53 5.83 -1.83
N ALA A 159 1.60 6.12 -2.56
CA ALA A 159 2.38 7.33 -2.32
C ALA A 159 2.62 7.53 -0.80
N CYS A 160 2.24 8.68 -0.24
CA CYS A 160 2.53 9.02 1.16
C CYS A 160 1.64 8.29 2.20
N SER A 161 0.56 7.63 1.78
CA SER A 161 -0.35 6.90 2.67
C SER A 161 -0.08 5.39 2.76
N GLY A 162 0.92 4.87 2.03
CA GLY A 162 1.20 3.43 1.94
C GLY A 162 1.37 2.74 3.28
N GLY A 163 2.19 3.31 4.17
CA GLY A 163 2.42 2.77 5.52
C GLY A 163 1.16 2.78 6.40
N ALA A 164 0.31 3.81 6.28
CA ALA A 164 -0.96 3.84 7.02
C ALA A 164 -1.96 2.79 6.49
N ILE A 165 -2.06 2.61 5.17
CA ILE A 165 -2.92 1.59 4.54
C ILE A 165 -2.44 0.18 4.91
N ALA A 166 -1.14 -0.03 5.10
CA ALA A 166 -0.60 -1.30 5.57
C ALA A 166 -1.19 -1.72 6.94
N LEU A 167 -1.43 -0.78 7.85
CA LEU A 167 -2.09 -1.07 9.12
C LEU A 167 -3.57 -1.46 8.93
N VAL A 168 -4.27 -0.85 7.99
CA VAL A 168 -5.66 -1.20 7.65
C VAL A 168 -5.73 -2.61 7.06
N GLN A 169 -4.78 -2.94 6.20
CA GLN A 169 -4.66 -4.28 5.62
C GLN A 169 -4.38 -5.34 6.69
N ALA A 170 -3.50 -5.04 7.63
CA ALA A 170 -3.22 -5.90 8.78
C ALA A 170 -4.47 -6.15 9.65
N ALA A 171 -5.27 -5.11 9.88
CA ALA A 171 -6.53 -5.24 10.61
C ALA A 171 -7.52 -6.17 9.90
N ALA A 172 -7.53 -6.19 8.55
CA ALA A 172 -8.35 -7.12 7.78
C ALA A 172 -7.95 -8.59 8.03
N TRP A 173 -6.66 -8.91 7.94
CA TRP A 173 -6.15 -10.26 8.19
C TRP A 173 -6.42 -10.76 9.61
N LEU A 174 -6.20 -9.89 10.60
CA LEU A 174 -6.50 -10.21 12.00
C LEU A 174 -7.99 -10.43 12.24
N THR A 175 -8.86 -9.60 11.64
CA THR A 175 -10.32 -9.73 11.75
C THR A 175 -10.82 -11.05 11.17
N ARG A 176 -10.21 -11.50 10.06
CA ARG A 176 -10.51 -12.79 9.42
C ARG A 176 -9.90 -14.00 10.14
N GLY A 177 -8.94 -13.77 11.05
CA GLY A 177 -8.23 -14.84 11.75
C GLY A 177 -7.24 -15.60 10.88
N GLU A 178 -6.79 -15.02 9.76
CA GLU A 178 -5.80 -15.62 8.87
C GLU A 178 -4.45 -15.79 9.56
N VAL A 179 -4.09 -14.83 10.40
CA VAL A 179 -2.87 -14.81 11.22
C VAL A 179 -3.18 -14.37 12.65
N ASP A 180 -2.23 -14.59 13.55
CA ASP A 180 -2.39 -14.22 14.95
C ASP A 180 -1.73 -12.87 15.26
N PHE A 181 -0.64 -12.56 14.54
CA PHE A 181 0.10 -11.29 14.62
C PHE A 181 0.41 -10.77 13.23
N VAL A 182 0.45 -9.44 13.08
CA VAL A 182 0.91 -8.79 11.86
C VAL A 182 1.93 -7.71 12.20
N LEU A 183 3.09 -7.76 11.55
CA LEU A 183 4.02 -6.65 11.48
C LEU A 183 3.56 -5.76 10.32
N ALA A 184 3.05 -4.58 10.65
CA ALA A 184 2.50 -3.66 9.65
C ALA A 184 3.19 -2.30 9.75
N GLY A 185 3.55 -1.73 8.62
CA GLY A 185 4.23 -0.44 8.62
C GLY A 185 4.67 0.02 7.25
N GLY A 186 5.78 0.76 7.20
CA GLY A 186 6.34 1.26 5.95
C GLY A 186 7.80 1.66 6.06
N SER A 187 8.48 1.65 4.92
CA SER A 187 9.88 2.03 4.80
C SER A 187 10.14 2.69 3.44
N ASP A 188 10.86 3.79 3.44
CA ASP A 188 11.42 4.40 2.22
C ASP A 188 12.80 5.01 2.51
N GLY A 189 13.74 4.77 1.61
CA GLY A 189 15.06 5.38 1.59
C GLY A 189 15.13 6.59 0.66
N LEU A 190 16.03 7.52 0.94
CA LEU A 190 16.34 8.63 0.03
C LEU A 190 16.98 8.12 -1.27
N CYS A 191 16.53 8.65 -2.40
CA CYS A 191 17.08 8.35 -3.72
C CYS A 191 17.05 9.58 -4.64
N ARG A 192 17.80 9.55 -5.73
CA ARG A 192 17.86 10.68 -6.70
C ARG A 192 16.51 10.91 -7.38
N LEU A 193 15.76 9.85 -7.65
CA LEU A 193 14.43 9.97 -8.25
C LEU A 193 13.54 10.94 -7.49
N THR A 194 13.42 10.75 -6.18
CA THR A 194 12.55 11.58 -5.34
C THR A 194 13.10 12.99 -5.16
N VAL A 195 14.42 13.14 -4.94
CA VAL A 195 15.06 14.45 -4.81
C VAL A 195 14.90 15.29 -6.09
N LEU A 196 15.17 14.72 -7.25
CA LEU A 196 14.98 15.40 -8.54
C LEU A 196 13.50 15.69 -8.83
N GLY A 197 12.63 14.74 -8.52
CA GLY A 197 11.20 14.84 -8.82
C GLY A 197 10.51 15.94 -8.00
N PHE A 198 10.67 15.95 -6.69
CA PHE A 198 10.10 16.99 -5.83
C PHE A 198 10.73 18.37 -6.07
N ASN A 199 12.02 18.40 -6.42
CA ASN A 199 12.69 19.63 -6.86
C ASN A 199 12.06 20.16 -8.15
N ALA A 200 11.84 19.31 -9.14
CA ALA A 200 11.23 19.70 -10.44
C ALA A 200 9.81 20.24 -10.24
N LEU A 201 9.02 19.66 -9.34
CA LEU A 201 7.69 20.18 -8.97
C LEU A 201 7.72 21.52 -8.24
N GLY A 202 8.88 22.00 -7.80
CA GLY A 202 8.99 23.19 -6.97
C GLY A 202 8.37 23.03 -5.58
N ALA A 203 8.17 21.79 -5.13
CA ALA A 203 7.48 21.47 -3.88
C ALA A 203 8.40 21.46 -2.65
N THR A 204 9.74 21.62 -2.84
CA THR A 204 10.73 21.60 -1.75
C THR A 204 11.01 22.99 -1.21
N ASP A 205 11.25 23.09 0.12
CA ASP A 205 11.71 24.30 0.79
C ASP A 205 13.25 24.29 0.88
N PRO A 206 13.97 25.37 0.47
CA PRO A 206 15.41 25.47 0.67
C PRO A 206 15.78 25.59 2.16
N GLU A 207 14.85 26.03 2.99
CA GLU A 207 14.96 26.05 4.44
C GLU A 207 14.23 24.86 5.07
N ALA A 208 14.28 24.74 6.39
CA ALA A 208 13.51 23.74 7.11
C ALA A 208 12.01 24.03 7.01
N CYS A 209 11.23 23.05 6.59
CA CYS A 209 9.81 23.18 6.35
C CYS A 209 9.04 23.58 7.62
N ARG A 210 7.92 24.26 7.40
CA ARG A 210 7.09 24.88 8.45
C ARG A 210 5.61 24.52 8.22
N PRO A 211 5.18 23.33 8.57
CA PRO A 211 3.80 22.91 8.39
C PRO A 211 2.81 23.90 9.03
N PHE A 212 1.76 24.23 8.29
CA PHE A 212 0.67 25.17 8.66
C PHE A 212 1.08 26.63 8.85
N ASP A 213 2.37 26.98 8.75
CA ASP A 213 2.83 28.37 8.85
C ASP A 213 2.45 29.16 7.59
N ARG A 214 2.10 30.45 7.78
CA ARG A 214 1.76 31.36 6.67
C ARG A 214 2.91 31.52 5.68
N SER A 215 4.15 31.46 6.16
CA SER A 215 5.36 31.67 5.37
C SER A 215 5.98 30.37 4.84
N ARG A 216 5.28 29.20 4.95
CA ARG A 216 5.77 27.90 4.46
C ARG A 216 6.11 27.93 2.97
N GLY A 217 7.25 27.33 2.60
CA GLY A 217 7.78 27.35 1.24
C GLY A 217 7.76 25.97 0.54
N GLY A 218 7.38 24.91 1.22
CA GLY A 218 7.41 23.55 0.70
C GLY A 218 7.81 22.51 1.76
N LEU A 219 8.10 21.31 1.31
CA LEU A 219 8.57 20.19 2.15
C LEU A 219 10.09 20.03 2.09
N ASN A 220 10.65 19.30 3.07
CA ASN A 220 11.95 18.65 2.92
C ASN A 220 11.71 17.13 2.86
N LEU A 221 12.51 16.41 2.06
CA LEU A 221 12.47 14.97 2.03
C LEU A 221 13.12 14.37 3.27
N GLY A 222 12.71 13.14 3.59
CA GLY A 222 13.33 12.33 4.63
C GLY A 222 13.30 10.86 4.24
N GLU A 223 13.98 10.05 5.03
CA GLU A 223 13.93 8.60 4.97
C GLU A 223 13.67 8.03 6.36
N GLY A 224 13.23 6.79 6.41
CA GLY A 224 13.00 6.09 7.66
C GLY A 224 12.06 4.90 7.50
N ALA A 225 11.79 4.26 8.61
CA ALA A 225 10.83 3.16 8.68
C ALA A 225 10.13 3.15 10.03
N ALA A 226 8.86 2.74 10.03
CA ALA A 226 8.19 2.31 11.23
C ALA A 226 7.43 1.02 10.99
N VAL A 227 7.45 0.14 11.99
CA VAL A 227 6.70 -1.10 12.01
C VAL A 227 5.99 -1.21 13.35
N LEU A 228 4.70 -1.56 13.30
CA LEU A 228 3.88 -1.83 14.46
C LEU A 228 3.50 -3.31 14.47
N VAL A 229 3.53 -3.95 15.64
CA VAL A 229 2.98 -5.30 15.83
C VAL A 229 1.53 -5.17 16.25
N LEU A 230 0.66 -5.75 15.44
CA LEU A 230 -0.78 -5.78 15.65
C LEU A 230 -1.24 -7.19 15.98
N GLU A 231 -2.22 -7.30 16.88
CA GLU A 231 -2.85 -8.57 17.27
C GLU A 231 -4.30 -8.35 17.72
N ARG A 232 -5.11 -9.42 17.76
CA ARG A 232 -6.48 -9.32 18.28
C ARG A 232 -6.48 -9.10 19.80
N GLU A 233 -7.49 -8.39 20.30
CA GLU A 233 -7.70 -8.17 21.74
C GLU A 233 -7.66 -9.46 22.54
N GLU A 234 -8.29 -10.52 22.03
CA GLU A 234 -8.33 -11.84 22.69
C GLU A 234 -6.93 -12.43 22.83
N THR A 235 -6.11 -12.37 21.78
CA THR A 235 -4.71 -12.81 21.79
C THR A 235 -3.90 -12.00 22.77
N ALA A 236 -4.00 -10.67 22.72
CA ALA A 236 -3.27 -9.76 23.60
C ALA A 236 -3.60 -10.00 25.09
N ARG A 237 -4.88 -10.14 25.41
CA ARG A 237 -5.35 -10.43 26.77
C ARG A 237 -4.88 -11.81 27.26
N ALA A 238 -5.02 -12.85 26.42
CA ALA A 238 -4.65 -14.22 26.79
C ALA A 238 -3.17 -14.38 27.13
N ARG A 239 -2.28 -13.62 26.48
CA ARG A 239 -0.83 -13.66 26.74
C ARG A 239 -0.32 -12.57 27.68
N GLY A 240 -1.20 -11.70 28.19
CA GLY A 240 -0.80 -10.58 29.04
C GLY A 240 0.08 -9.54 28.34
N ALA A 241 -0.24 -9.21 27.09
CA ALA A 241 0.51 -8.24 26.31
C ALA A 241 0.48 -6.84 26.94
N ASP A 242 1.59 -6.11 26.82
CA ASP A 242 1.61 -4.68 27.12
C ASP A 242 1.04 -3.90 25.92
N VAL A 243 -0.27 -3.64 25.97
CA VAL A 243 -0.97 -2.92 24.91
C VAL A 243 -0.66 -1.43 25.00
N LEU A 244 -0.02 -0.89 23.96
CA LEU A 244 0.36 0.51 23.87
C LEU A 244 -0.85 1.40 23.51
N ALA A 245 -1.67 0.95 22.57
CA ALA A 245 -2.91 1.59 22.13
C ALA A 245 -3.78 0.58 21.38
N TRP A 246 -5.04 0.94 21.13
CA TRP A 246 -5.95 0.21 20.24
C TRP A 246 -6.08 0.93 18.92
N LEU A 247 -6.00 0.21 17.79
CA LEU A 247 -6.42 0.69 16.49
C LEU A 247 -7.94 0.45 16.36
N ASP A 248 -8.74 1.41 16.79
CA ASP A 248 -10.19 1.28 16.85
C ASP A 248 -10.91 1.86 15.63
N GLY A 249 -10.29 2.81 14.93
CA GLY A 249 -10.86 3.42 13.75
C GLY A 249 -9.87 3.59 12.62
N TYR A 250 -10.38 3.49 11.41
CA TYR A 250 -9.62 3.78 10.19
C TYR A 250 -10.57 4.10 9.05
N ALA A 251 -10.10 4.93 8.12
CA ALA A 251 -10.79 5.22 6.87
C ALA A 251 -9.75 5.32 5.75
N VAL A 252 -10.07 4.76 4.59
CA VAL A 252 -9.27 4.85 3.37
C VAL A 252 -10.17 5.38 2.25
N GLY A 253 -9.67 6.28 1.43
CA GLY A 253 -10.43 6.83 0.32
C GLY A 253 -9.57 7.59 -0.67
N ALA A 254 -10.20 8.08 -1.71
CA ALA A 254 -9.55 8.90 -2.72
C ALA A 254 -10.35 10.17 -3.01
N GLU A 255 -9.64 11.21 -3.43
CA GLU A 255 -10.26 12.49 -3.80
C GLU A 255 -10.79 12.51 -5.22
N ALA A 256 -10.20 11.70 -6.12
CA ALA A 256 -10.50 11.66 -7.56
C ALA A 256 -10.43 13.07 -8.23
N HIS A 257 -9.51 13.92 -7.75
CA HIS A 257 -9.42 15.33 -8.16
C HIS A 257 -8.24 15.58 -9.10
N HIS A 258 -7.01 15.45 -8.63
CA HIS A 258 -5.79 15.73 -9.38
C HIS A 258 -4.63 14.86 -8.90
N ILE A 259 -3.64 14.60 -9.78
CA ILE A 259 -2.54 13.69 -9.46
C ILE A 259 -1.59 14.22 -8.36
N THR A 260 -1.43 15.54 -8.23
CA THR A 260 -0.54 16.17 -7.22
C THR A 260 -1.24 17.16 -6.30
N HIS A 261 -2.37 17.75 -6.71
CA HIS A 261 -3.06 18.77 -5.94
C HIS A 261 -4.23 18.15 -5.17
N PRO A 262 -4.35 18.41 -3.87
CA PRO A 262 -5.51 17.97 -3.12
C PRO A 262 -6.78 18.73 -3.56
N GLU A 263 -7.93 18.18 -3.24
CA GLU A 263 -9.23 18.82 -3.42
C GLU A 263 -9.32 20.04 -2.48
N PRO A 264 -9.40 21.29 -3.02
CA PRO A 264 -9.08 22.49 -2.24
C PRO A 264 -10.04 22.80 -1.08
N THR A 265 -11.27 22.28 -1.10
CA THR A 265 -12.25 22.54 -0.02
C THR A 265 -11.95 21.76 1.25
N GLY A 266 -11.24 20.62 1.15
CA GLY A 266 -10.99 19.68 2.24
C GLY A 266 -12.20 18.80 2.59
N ALA A 267 -13.28 18.86 1.84
CA ALA A 267 -14.51 18.10 2.15
C ALA A 267 -14.29 16.58 2.14
N ARG A 268 -13.44 16.06 1.23
CA ARG A 268 -13.09 14.64 1.17
C ARG A 268 -12.24 14.22 2.38
N ALA A 269 -11.26 15.02 2.75
CA ALA A 269 -10.45 14.79 3.95
C ALA A 269 -11.30 14.84 5.23
N ALA A 270 -12.22 15.81 5.36
CA ALA A 270 -13.17 15.89 6.48
C ALA A 270 -14.08 14.66 6.55
N ALA A 271 -14.56 14.15 5.42
CA ALA A 271 -15.37 12.94 5.37
C ALA A 271 -14.58 11.69 5.85
N LEU A 272 -13.29 11.57 5.48
CA LEU A 272 -12.43 10.49 5.97
C LEU A 272 -12.17 10.59 7.47
N LEU A 273 -11.89 11.79 7.99
CA LEU A 273 -11.75 12.02 9.44
C LEU A 273 -13.00 11.57 10.19
N ARG A 274 -14.21 12.01 9.75
CA ARG A 274 -15.49 11.59 10.34
C ARG A 274 -15.71 10.07 10.25
N SER A 275 -15.35 9.46 9.13
CA SER A 275 -15.47 7.99 8.95
C SER A 275 -14.58 7.23 9.92
N ALA A 276 -13.33 7.66 10.12
CA ALA A 276 -12.43 7.06 11.09
C ALA A 276 -12.95 7.21 12.54
N LEU A 277 -13.45 8.41 12.89
CA LEU A 277 -14.08 8.67 14.19
C LEU A 277 -15.32 7.80 14.42
N THR A 278 -16.22 7.73 13.45
CA THR A 278 -17.43 6.90 13.51
C THR A 278 -17.05 5.43 13.71
N ARG A 279 -16.03 4.97 12.99
CA ARG A 279 -15.54 3.61 13.13
C ARG A 279 -14.94 3.36 14.52
N ALA A 280 -14.24 4.31 15.10
CA ALA A 280 -13.70 4.24 16.46
C ALA A 280 -14.77 4.42 17.56
N GLY A 281 -16.00 4.82 17.22
CA GLY A 281 -17.03 5.18 18.18
C GLY A 281 -16.68 6.46 18.97
N LEU A 282 -15.92 7.34 18.35
CA LEU A 282 -15.46 8.61 18.95
C LEU A 282 -16.26 9.80 18.44
N THR A 283 -16.45 10.79 19.31
CA THR A 283 -16.81 12.15 18.91
C THR A 283 -15.53 12.98 18.74
N PRO A 284 -15.57 14.10 17.98
CA PRO A 284 -14.41 14.97 17.82
C PRO A 284 -13.80 15.45 19.15
N GLU A 285 -14.64 15.72 20.15
CA GLU A 285 -14.23 16.24 21.47
C GLU A 285 -13.41 15.23 22.28
N GLN A 286 -13.51 13.93 21.95
CA GLN A 286 -12.75 12.87 22.61
C GLN A 286 -11.33 12.70 22.03
N VAL A 287 -11.03 13.37 20.92
CA VAL A 287 -9.71 13.34 20.29
C VAL A 287 -8.81 14.40 20.92
N GLY A 288 -7.81 13.97 21.65
CA GLY A 288 -6.85 14.89 22.29
C GLY A 288 -5.75 15.38 21.35
N TYR A 289 -5.41 14.60 20.31
CA TYR A 289 -4.29 14.91 19.44
C TYR A 289 -4.51 14.44 17.99
N VAL A 290 -4.07 15.24 17.02
CA VAL A 290 -3.95 14.86 15.61
C VAL A 290 -2.49 15.03 15.18
N ASN A 291 -1.84 13.93 14.79
CA ASN A 291 -0.62 13.95 14.00
C ASN A 291 -1.03 14.14 12.55
N ALA A 292 -0.94 15.38 12.10
CA ALA A 292 -1.41 15.80 10.80
C ALA A 292 -0.42 15.44 9.69
N HIS A 293 -0.93 15.27 8.47
CA HIS A 293 -0.07 15.08 7.31
C HIS A 293 0.89 16.25 7.12
N GLY A 294 0.40 17.49 7.22
CA GLY A 294 1.18 18.71 7.38
C GLY A 294 2.55 18.70 6.69
N THR A 295 2.57 18.81 5.36
CA THR A 295 3.79 18.69 4.55
C THR A 295 4.63 19.98 4.49
N GLY A 296 4.06 21.12 4.89
CA GLY A 296 4.64 22.44 4.66
C GLY A 296 4.38 22.98 3.26
N THR A 297 3.63 22.28 2.41
CA THR A 297 3.24 22.79 1.09
C THR A 297 2.01 23.70 1.18
N GLN A 298 1.91 24.67 0.26
CA GLN A 298 0.83 25.67 0.27
C GLN A 298 -0.56 25.02 0.20
N GLN A 299 -0.71 24.01 -0.64
CA GLN A 299 -2.01 23.42 -0.97
C GLN A 299 -2.45 22.39 0.06
N ASN A 300 -1.57 21.45 0.44
CA ASN A 300 -1.93 20.40 1.38
C ASN A 300 -2.32 20.99 2.74
N ASP A 301 -1.50 21.87 3.30
CA ASP A 301 -1.73 22.37 4.65
C ASP A 301 -2.99 23.24 4.73
N ALA A 302 -3.28 24.02 3.67
CA ALA A 302 -4.51 24.79 3.58
C ALA A 302 -5.75 23.89 3.48
N MET A 303 -5.70 22.81 2.69
CA MET A 303 -6.76 21.81 2.56
C MET A 303 -7.00 21.10 3.90
N GLU A 304 -5.92 20.57 4.50
CA GLU A 304 -5.99 19.82 5.75
C GLU A 304 -6.49 20.69 6.92
N ALA A 305 -6.02 21.94 7.03
CA ALA A 305 -6.50 22.87 8.04
C ALA A 305 -8.00 23.14 7.91
N ARG A 306 -8.55 23.28 6.68
CA ARG A 306 -10.00 23.41 6.46
C ARG A 306 -10.75 22.16 6.91
N ALA A 307 -10.25 20.96 6.55
CA ALA A 307 -10.84 19.69 6.96
C ALA A 307 -10.86 19.53 8.48
N LEU A 308 -9.77 19.88 9.15
CA LEU A 308 -9.66 19.84 10.62
C LEU A 308 -10.63 20.85 11.28
N LEU A 309 -10.72 22.07 10.76
CA LEU A 309 -11.68 23.06 11.25
C LEU A 309 -13.13 22.61 11.05
N GLU A 310 -13.45 21.97 9.93
CA GLU A 310 -14.78 21.44 9.64
C GLU A 310 -15.18 20.31 10.59
N VAL A 311 -14.22 19.46 11.00
CA VAL A 311 -14.50 18.32 11.87
C VAL A 311 -14.48 18.68 13.35
N PHE A 312 -13.48 19.44 13.78
CA PHE A 312 -13.25 19.75 15.21
C PHE A 312 -13.82 21.08 15.65
N GLY A 313 -14.07 22.00 14.71
CA GLY A 313 -14.52 23.35 15.01
C GLY A 313 -13.40 24.31 15.45
N ALA A 314 -13.64 25.60 15.29
CA ALA A 314 -12.73 26.61 15.79
C ALA A 314 -12.72 26.65 17.33
N GLY A 315 -11.53 26.74 17.92
CA GLY A 315 -11.35 26.73 19.38
C GLY A 315 -11.44 25.36 20.03
N SER A 316 -11.43 24.27 19.25
CA SER A 316 -11.34 22.90 19.77
C SER A 316 -10.16 22.71 20.72
N ALA A 317 -10.33 21.83 21.71
CA ALA A 317 -9.27 21.43 22.63
C ALA A 317 -8.24 20.47 22.00
N THR A 318 -8.52 19.94 20.81
CA THR A 318 -7.66 18.98 20.10
C THR A 318 -6.33 19.63 19.68
N TRP A 319 -5.23 19.06 20.12
CA TRP A 319 -3.88 19.49 19.71
C TRP A 319 -3.54 18.99 18.32
N ILE A 320 -2.83 19.81 17.53
CA ILE A 320 -2.43 19.49 16.15
C ILE A 320 -0.96 19.79 15.96
N SER A 321 -0.22 18.85 15.39
CA SER A 321 1.15 19.08 14.92
C SER A 321 1.50 18.16 13.75
N SER A 322 2.63 18.43 13.09
CA SER A 322 3.23 17.55 12.10
C SER A 322 4.68 17.28 12.44
N SER A 323 5.09 16.03 12.46
CA SER A 323 6.46 15.59 12.69
C SER A 323 7.41 15.86 11.51
N LYS A 324 6.86 16.21 10.33
CA LYS A 324 7.66 16.44 9.11
C LYS A 324 8.61 17.63 9.19
N ALA A 325 8.30 18.63 10.03
CA ALA A 325 9.22 19.73 10.32
C ALA A 325 10.55 19.27 10.94
N GLN A 326 10.57 18.10 11.53
CA GLN A 326 11.71 17.54 12.24
C GLN A 326 12.36 16.37 11.51
N LEU A 327 11.55 15.49 10.90
CA LEU A 327 12.00 14.25 10.23
C LEU A 327 12.15 14.40 8.71
N GLY A 328 11.54 15.43 8.11
CA GLY A 328 11.29 15.47 6.69
C GLY A 328 10.12 14.57 6.28
N HIS A 329 9.74 14.63 5.01
CA HIS A 329 8.69 13.79 4.45
C HIS A 329 9.27 12.44 4.00
N THR A 330 8.95 11.37 4.70
CA THR A 330 9.50 10.02 4.50
C THR A 330 8.66 9.17 3.52
N LEU A 331 7.90 9.81 2.64
CA LEU A 331 7.15 9.22 1.53
C LEU A 331 6.25 8.05 1.97
N GLY A 332 6.43 6.84 1.43
CA GLY A 332 5.62 5.66 1.77
C GLY A 332 5.74 5.20 3.22
N ALA A 333 6.83 5.55 3.90
CA ALA A 333 7.00 5.31 5.33
C ALA A 333 6.26 6.31 6.21
N ALA A 334 5.88 7.50 5.69
CA ALA A 334 5.38 8.61 6.48
C ALA A 334 4.17 8.23 7.33
N GLY A 335 3.14 7.61 6.72
CA GLY A 335 1.94 7.22 7.44
C GLY A 335 2.18 6.19 8.54
N ALA A 336 3.17 5.31 8.40
CA ALA A 336 3.55 4.35 9.45
C ALA A 336 4.31 5.03 10.60
N ILE A 337 5.23 5.95 10.28
CA ILE A 337 5.98 6.73 11.28
C ILE A 337 5.00 7.59 12.09
N GLU A 338 4.10 8.28 11.44
CA GLU A 338 3.09 9.14 12.09
C GLU A 338 2.09 8.33 12.93
N ALA A 339 1.72 7.12 12.48
CA ALA A 339 0.93 6.16 13.26
C ALA A 339 1.68 5.71 14.51
N ALA A 340 2.95 5.31 14.37
CA ALA A 340 3.82 4.92 15.48
C ALA A 340 3.96 6.06 16.52
N LEU A 341 4.18 7.28 16.05
CA LEU A 341 4.28 8.48 16.89
C LEU A 341 2.96 8.77 17.61
N SER A 342 1.81 8.59 16.96
CA SER A 342 0.49 8.75 17.57
C SER A 342 0.24 7.71 18.68
N VAL A 343 0.64 6.45 18.46
CA VAL A 343 0.60 5.39 19.48
C VAL A 343 1.50 5.72 20.66
N LEU A 344 2.73 6.19 20.40
CA LEU A 344 3.67 6.58 21.46
C LEU A 344 3.20 7.82 22.21
N ALA A 345 2.56 8.78 21.55
CA ALA A 345 1.97 9.96 22.20
C ALA A 345 0.90 9.53 23.24
N ILE A 346 0.03 8.60 22.87
CA ILE A 346 -0.94 8.01 23.81
C ILE A 346 -0.25 7.28 24.95
N ALA A 347 0.69 6.37 24.65
CA ALA A 347 1.34 5.53 25.64
C ALA A 347 2.18 6.33 26.65
N ARG A 348 2.76 7.46 26.22
CA ARG A 348 3.59 8.35 27.05
C ARG A 348 2.83 9.54 27.61
N SER A 349 1.55 9.69 27.25
CA SER A 349 0.74 10.85 27.65
C SER A 349 1.42 12.18 27.31
N GLU A 350 1.83 12.34 26.05
CA GLU A 350 2.57 13.50 25.58
C GLU A 350 2.23 13.81 24.13
N VAL A 351 1.92 15.07 23.81
CA VAL A 351 1.76 15.54 22.43
C VAL A 351 3.07 16.05 21.85
N LEU A 352 3.33 15.70 20.59
CA LEU A 352 4.55 16.07 19.89
C LEU A 352 4.49 17.52 19.37
N PRO A 353 5.63 18.23 19.26
CA PRO A 353 5.68 19.64 18.91
C PRO A 353 5.34 19.91 17.44
N GLY A 354 4.94 21.17 17.18
CA GLY A 354 4.79 21.75 15.86
C GLY A 354 5.94 22.69 15.53
N VAL A 355 7.13 22.13 15.34
CA VAL A 355 8.35 22.92 15.16
C VAL A 355 8.29 23.77 13.89
N GLY A 356 8.66 25.04 14.00
CA GLY A 356 8.72 26.00 12.89
C GLY A 356 7.45 26.76 12.61
N LEU A 357 6.34 26.42 13.24
CA LEU A 357 5.11 27.20 13.15
C LEU A 357 5.20 28.46 14.02
N LEU A 358 5.19 29.63 13.38
CA LEU A 358 5.23 30.96 14.02
C LEU A 358 3.88 31.66 13.90
N GLU A 359 3.30 31.66 12.71
CA GLU A 359 2.03 32.30 12.41
C GLU A 359 1.15 31.33 11.60
N PRO A 360 0.10 30.74 12.22
CA PRO A 360 -0.82 29.86 11.48
C PRO A 360 -1.52 30.61 10.34
N GLU A 361 -1.56 30.01 9.14
CA GLU A 361 -2.29 30.59 8.01
C GLU A 361 -3.79 30.67 8.28
N LEU A 362 -4.37 29.62 8.85
CA LEU A 362 -5.77 29.57 9.24
C LEU A 362 -5.89 29.57 10.77
N PRO A 363 -6.56 30.58 11.35
CA PRO A 363 -6.78 30.63 12.79
C PRO A 363 -7.86 29.62 13.23
N GLY A 364 -7.88 29.32 14.53
CA GLY A 364 -8.90 28.49 15.14
C GLY A 364 -8.49 27.08 15.48
N LEU A 365 -7.39 26.58 14.91
CA LEU A 365 -6.78 25.29 15.28
C LEU A 365 -5.82 25.47 16.45
N ARG A 366 -5.75 24.49 17.34
CA ARG A 366 -4.85 24.48 18.50
C ARG A 366 -3.55 23.76 18.18
N HIS A 367 -2.56 24.50 17.72
CA HIS A 367 -1.24 23.94 17.40
C HIS A 367 -0.37 23.75 18.65
N VAL A 368 0.42 22.63 18.65
CA VAL A 368 1.44 22.42 19.68
C VAL A 368 2.61 23.37 19.41
N GLY A 369 3.21 23.91 20.47
CA GLY A 369 4.39 24.77 20.36
C GLY A 369 5.66 24.04 19.90
N ALA A 370 6.82 24.68 20.04
CA ALA A 370 8.11 24.20 19.56
C ALA A 370 8.68 23.00 20.33
N VAL A 371 8.14 22.67 21.50
CA VAL A 371 8.50 21.51 22.32
C VAL A 371 7.26 20.71 22.65
N GLY A 372 7.40 19.39 22.84
CA GLY A 372 6.35 18.52 23.29
C GLY A 372 5.82 18.90 24.67
N ARG A 373 4.63 18.46 25.00
CA ARG A 373 4.03 18.76 26.28
C ARG A 373 3.28 17.57 26.86
N PRO A 374 3.36 17.35 28.18
CA PRO A 374 2.53 16.33 28.84
C PRO A 374 1.04 16.58 28.60
N GLU A 375 0.33 15.55 28.14
CA GLU A 375 -1.11 15.59 27.89
C GLU A 375 -1.65 14.16 27.94
N ARG A 376 -2.64 13.91 28.79
CA ARG A 376 -3.31 12.59 28.81
C ARG A 376 -4.25 12.50 27.62
N LEU A 377 -3.99 11.58 26.71
CA LEU A 377 -4.74 11.39 25.48
C LEU A 377 -5.69 10.20 25.59
N ALA A 378 -6.99 10.43 25.48
CA ALA A 378 -7.97 9.36 25.32
C ALA A 378 -7.91 8.72 23.93
N ALA A 379 -7.71 9.57 22.91
CA ALA A 379 -7.54 9.17 21.53
C ALA A 379 -6.63 10.13 20.76
N ALA A 380 -5.97 9.60 19.74
CA ALA A 380 -5.20 10.35 18.75
C ALA A 380 -5.54 9.90 17.34
N LEU A 381 -5.50 10.85 16.39
CA LEU A 381 -5.60 10.56 14.96
C LEU A 381 -4.23 10.70 14.29
N SER A 382 -4.03 9.93 13.23
CA SER A 382 -2.95 10.08 12.26
C SER A 382 -3.57 10.23 10.87
N SER A 383 -3.30 11.33 10.17
CA SER A 383 -3.82 11.59 8.82
C SER A 383 -2.70 11.52 7.77
N SER A 384 -2.98 10.89 6.65
CA SER A 384 -2.05 10.75 5.52
C SER A 384 -2.78 11.05 4.21
N PHE A 385 -2.32 12.08 3.48
CA PHE A 385 -2.87 12.51 2.20
C PHE A 385 -1.81 12.42 1.12
N GLY A 386 -1.94 11.44 0.21
CA GLY A 386 -0.93 11.12 -0.79
C GLY A 386 -1.24 11.69 -2.18
N PHE A 387 -0.22 11.77 -3.02
CA PHE A 387 -0.40 12.04 -4.46
C PHE A 387 -1.39 11.04 -5.07
N GLY A 388 -2.12 11.44 -6.12
CA GLY A 388 -3.25 10.69 -6.66
C GLY A 388 -4.53 10.82 -5.82
N GLY A 389 -4.51 11.65 -4.76
CA GLY A 389 -5.61 11.82 -3.82
C GLY A 389 -5.83 10.62 -2.89
N MET A 390 -4.87 9.68 -2.84
CA MET A 390 -4.94 8.46 -2.04
C MET A 390 -4.70 8.79 -0.56
N SER A 391 -5.70 8.57 0.27
CA SER A 391 -5.75 9.10 1.64
C SER A 391 -6.12 8.03 2.66
N CYS A 392 -5.54 8.14 3.87
CA CYS A 392 -5.83 7.26 4.99
C CYS A 392 -5.85 8.06 6.30
N VAL A 393 -6.82 7.77 7.16
CA VAL A 393 -6.90 8.28 8.53
C VAL A 393 -6.98 7.10 9.48
N LEU A 394 -6.14 7.09 10.51
CA LEU A 394 -6.11 6.09 11.58
C LEU A 394 -6.51 6.75 12.89
N ALA A 395 -7.31 6.04 13.70
CA ALA A 395 -7.71 6.47 15.03
C ALA A 395 -7.25 5.46 16.08
N PHE A 396 -6.39 5.93 16.96
CA PHE A 396 -5.85 5.15 18.07
C PHE A 396 -6.49 5.59 19.38
N CYS A 397 -6.84 4.61 20.24
CA CYS A 397 -7.44 4.85 21.55
C CYS A 397 -6.54 4.34 22.66
N GLN A 398 -6.59 5.00 23.81
CA GLN A 398 -5.89 4.57 25.02
C GLN A 398 -6.38 3.18 25.46
N ARG A 399 -5.49 2.40 26.08
CA ARG A 399 -5.76 1.01 26.51
C ARG A 399 -6.99 0.86 27.41
N ASP A 400 -7.29 1.85 28.24
CA ASP A 400 -8.40 1.82 29.20
C ASP A 400 -9.73 2.33 28.61
N GLN A 401 -9.75 2.76 27.35
CA GLN A 401 -10.97 3.19 26.67
C GLN A 401 -11.91 2.00 26.41
N PRO A 402 -13.22 2.19 26.59
CA PRO A 402 -14.22 1.18 26.22
C PRO A 402 -14.09 0.79 24.74
N ALA A 403 -14.34 -0.48 24.45
CA ALA A 403 -14.39 -0.92 23.06
C ALA A 403 -15.54 -0.24 22.30
N PRO A 404 -15.35 0.12 21.03
CA PRO A 404 -16.45 0.65 20.18
C PRO A 404 -17.59 -0.38 20.07
N ALA A 405 -18.74 0.08 19.59
CA ALA A 405 -19.88 -0.79 19.38
C ALA A 405 -19.52 -1.99 18.49
N PRO A 406 -20.07 -3.19 18.74
CA PRO A 406 -19.80 -4.38 17.97
C PRO A 406 -20.14 -4.19 16.48
N ARG A 407 -19.28 -4.67 15.61
CA ARG A 407 -19.50 -4.73 14.15
C ARG A 407 -19.61 -6.17 13.70
N ALA A 408 -20.21 -6.39 12.51
CA ALA A 408 -20.16 -7.70 11.86
C ALA A 408 -18.69 -8.06 11.56
N SER A 409 -18.33 -9.33 11.79
CA SER A 409 -16.94 -9.81 11.63
C SER A 409 -16.52 -9.95 10.17
N SER A 410 -17.47 -10.24 9.27
CA SER A 410 -17.22 -10.34 7.83
C SER A 410 -18.53 -10.15 7.06
N ARG A 411 -18.42 -9.49 5.93
CA ARG A 411 -19.49 -9.40 4.92
C ARG A 411 -19.20 -10.40 3.81
N ARG A 412 -20.24 -10.94 3.18
CA ARG A 412 -20.09 -11.79 2.00
C ARG A 412 -19.78 -10.90 0.79
N VAL A 413 -19.00 -11.42 -0.15
CA VAL A 413 -18.56 -10.67 -1.34
C VAL A 413 -19.25 -11.19 -2.58
N ALA A 414 -19.89 -10.27 -3.31
CA ALA A 414 -20.46 -10.48 -4.63
C ALA A 414 -19.46 -10.08 -5.72
N LEU A 415 -19.47 -10.78 -6.83
CA LEU A 415 -18.75 -10.48 -8.06
C LEU A 415 -19.77 -9.96 -9.07
N LEU A 416 -19.63 -8.68 -9.47
CA LEU A 416 -20.63 -7.99 -10.29
C LEU A 416 -20.31 -7.99 -11.77
N GLY A 417 -19.04 -8.07 -12.14
CA GLY A 417 -18.58 -8.10 -13.53
C GLY A 417 -17.09 -8.23 -13.65
N GLY A 418 -16.64 -8.70 -14.80
CA GLY A 418 -15.23 -8.80 -15.20
C GLY A 418 -14.94 -8.02 -16.48
N SER A 419 -13.72 -7.57 -16.67
CA SER A 419 -13.22 -6.94 -17.90
C SER A 419 -11.74 -7.21 -18.04
N TRP A 420 -11.29 -7.46 -19.26
CA TRP A 420 -9.86 -7.66 -19.52
C TRP A 420 -9.43 -7.05 -20.86
N LEU A 421 -8.15 -6.83 -21.02
CA LEU A 421 -7.47 -6.31 -22.17
C LEU A 421 -6.25 -7.19 -22.42
N GLY A 422 -6.12 -7.74 -23.62
CA GLY A 422 -4.98 -8.58 -24.00
C GLY A 422 -3.93 -7.80 -24.78
N ALA A 423 -2.92 -8.53 -25.26
CA ALA A 423 -1.84 -8.00 -26.07
C ALA A 423 -2.35 -7.27 -27.31
N GLY A 424 -1.72 -6.12 -27.62
CA GLY A 424 -2.11 -5.26 -28.75
C GLY A 424 -3.36 -4.40 -28.50
N ALA A 425 -3.89 -4.39 -27.27
CA ALA A 425 -4.93 -3.43 -26.91
C ALA A 425 -4.41 -1.99 -27.10
N GLN A 426 -5.29 -1.13 -27.61
CA GLN A 426 -5.00 0.30 -27.78
C GLN A 426 -5.91 1.09 -26.83
N PRO A 427 -5.58 1.12 -25.53
CA PRO A 427 -6.46 1.68 -24.50
C PRO A 427 -6.79 3.15 -24.76
N GLU A 428 -5.84 3.92 -25.31
CA GLU A 428 -6.00 5.33 -25.63
C GLU A 428 -7.15 5.60 -26.62
N LYS A 429 -7.48 4.65 -27.50
CA LYS A 429 -8.60 4.77 -28.44
C LYS A 429 -9.98 4.62 -27.77
N SER A 430 -10.02 4.06 -26.58
CA SER A 430 -11.24 3.84 -25.80
C SER A 430 -11.51 4.95 -24.78
N LEU A 431 -10.58 5.91 -24.65
CA LEU A 431 -10.63 6.99 -23.69
C LEU A 431 -10.95 8.33 -24.37
N ASP A 432 -11.51 9.27 -23.60
CA ASP A 432 -11.62 10.66 -24.04
C ASP A 432 -10.23 11.26 -24.28
N ALA A 433 -9.99 11.77 -25.47
CA ALA A 433 -8.68 12.20 -25.94
C ALA A 433 -8.09 13.37 -25.14
N GLU A 434 -8.92 14.29 -24.65
CA GLU A 434 -8.47 15.43 -23.85
C GLU A 434 -8.08 14.99 -22.42
N ARG A 435 -8.91 14.18 -21.79
CA ARG A 435 -8.69 13.69 -20.44
C ARG A 435 -7.54 12.68 -20.35
N SER A 436 -7.31 11.90 -21.42
CA SER A 436 -6.29 10.84 -21.43
C SER A 436 -4.92 11.28 -21.94
N ARG A 437 -4.79 12.47 -22.52
CA ARG A 437 -3.55 12.95 -23.19
C ARG A 437 -2.27 12.89 -22.32
N ARG A 438 -2.41 12.84 -20.99
CA ARG A 438 -1.28 12.77 -20.05
C ARG A 438 -1.07 11.39 -19.45
N LEU A 439 -1.94 10.44 -19.75
CA LEU A 439 -1.82 9.08 -19.24
C LEU A 439 -0.68 8.36 -19.98
N ASP A 440 0.11 7.63 -19.21
CA ASP A 440 1.00 6.61 -19.76
C ASP A 440 0.21 5.33 -20.07
N THR A 441 0.86 4.35 -20.71
CA THR A 441 0.23 3.10 -21.14
C THR A 441 -0.39 2.35 -19.95
N GLY A 442 0.32 2.25 -18.81
CA GLY A 442 -0.20 1.59 -17.60
C GLY A 442 -1.42 2.31 -17.04
N SER A 443 -1.37 3.64 -16.94
CA SER A 443 -2.50 4.46 -16.52
C SER A 443 -3.69 4.37 -17.48
N ALA A 444 -3.44 4.30 -18.80
CA ALA A 444 -4.49 4.14 -19.79
C ALA A 444 -5.16 2.76 -19.71
N LEU A 445 -4.39 1.68 -19.55
CA LEU A 445 -4.92 0.33 -19.28
C LEU A 445 -5.81 0.31 -18.04
N ALA A 446 -5.34 0.93 -16.95
CA ALA A 446 -6.09 1.00 -15.70
C ALA A 446 -7.38 1.82 -15.84
N ALA A 447 -7.33 2.97 -16.54
CA ALA A 447 -8.50 3.82 -16.77
C ALA A 447 -9.56 3.14 -17.64
N VAL A 448 -9.18 2.44 -18.72
CA VAL A 448 -10.12 1.67 -19.55
C VAL A 448 -10.77 0.55 -18.76
N GLY A 449 -9.97 -0.26 -18.05
CA GLY A 449 -10.48 -1.37 -17.24
C GLY A 449 -11.49 -0.90 -16.19
N ALA A 450 -11.16 0.17 -15.47
CA ALA A 450 -12.06 0.78 -14.51
C ALA A 450 -13.35 1.31 -15.14
N SER A 451 -13.24 2.08 -16.23
CA SER A 451 -14.39 2.73 -16.88
C SER A 451 -15.39 1.74 -17.48
N ARG A 452 -14.95 0.53 -17.88
CA ARG A 452 -15.86 -0.50 -18.40
C ARG A 452 -16.80 -1.08 -17.34
N LEU A 453 -16.37 -1.07 -16.08
CA LEU A 453 -17.09 -1.71 -14.98
C LEU A 453 -17.78 -0.71 -14.04
N VAL A 454 -17.37 0.56 -14.05
CA VAL A 454 -17.95 1.60 -13.19
C VAL A 454 -18.71 2.61 -14.05
N GLN A 455 -20.02 2.68 -13.83
CA GLN A 455 -20.87 3.73 -14.43
C GLN A 455 -20.80 5.00 -13.57
N ALA A 456 -20.77 6.16 -14.20
CA ALA A 456 -20.50 7.48 -13.59
C ALA A 456 -21.45 7.95 -12.47
N ALA A 457 -22.53 7.23 -12.18
CA ALA A 457 -23.53 7.60 -11.16
C ALA A 457 -23.67 6.56 -10.02
N SER A 458 -22.73 5.62 -9.89
CA SER A 458 -22.82 4.56 -8.88
C SER A 458 -22.20 5.00 -7.54
N ALA A 459 -22.53 4.25 -6.46
CA ALA A 459 -21.97 4.44 -5.13
C ALA A 459 -20.42 4.57 -5.11
N PRO A 460 -19.82 5.20 -4.10
CA PRO A 460 -18.38 5.30 -3.97
C PRO A 460 -17.70 3.95 -4.21
N THR A 461 -16.85 3.88 -5.24
CA THR A 461 -16.13 2.67 -5.63
C THR A 461 -14.64 2.90 -5.43
N GLY A 462 -13.94 1.94 -4.83
CA GLY A 462 -12.49 1.95 -4.68
C GLY A 462 -11.79 1.17 -5.80
N LEU A 463 -10.45 1.17 -5.76
CA LEU A 463 -9.59 0.42 -6.68
C LEU A 463 -8.36 -0.10 -5.94
N VAL A 464 -8.13 -1.41 -5.98
CA VAL A 464 -6.81 -1.99 -5.72
C VAL A 464 -6.21 -2.42 -7.05
N LEU A 465 -5.04 -1.90 -7.37
CA LEU A 465 -4.34 -2.15 -8.64
C LEU A 465 -3.06 -2.93 -8.43
N GLY A 466 -2.97 -4.13 -8.98
CA GLY A 466 -1.75 -4.94 -9.03
C GLY A 466 -0.79 -4.43 -10.12
N THR A 467 0.48 -4.21 -9.75
CA THR A 467 1.56 -3.89 -10.68
C THR A 467 2.90 -4.30 -10.09
N ALA A 468 3.70 -5.07 -10.81
CA ALA A 468 4.98 -5.55 -10.28
C ALA A 468 6.06 -4.47 -10.23
N PHE A 469 6.16 -3.65 -11.28
CA PHE A 469 7.32 -2.79 -11.50
C PHE A 469 6.94 -1.30 -11.67
N GLY A 470 5.68 -0.99 -11.92
CA GLY A 470 5.28 0.38 -12.29
C GLY A 470 5.81 0.77 -13.67
N ASN A 471 6.30 2.00 -13.83
CA ASN A 471 6.73 2.59 -15.10
C ASN A 471 8.27 2.73 -15.16
N VAL A 472 8.98 1.61 -15.33
CA VAL A 472 10.45 1.54 -15.19
C VAL A 472 11.15 2.36 -16.27
N GLU A 473 10.79 2.16 -17.54
CA GLU A 473 11.46 2.81 -18.67
C GLU A 473 11.39 4.35 -18.56
N ARG A 474 10.22 4.90 -18.24
CA ARG A 474 10.07 6.36 -18.04
C ARG A 474 10.82 6.85 -16.82
N THR A 475 10.82 6.09 -15.72
CA THR A 475 11.57 6.42 -14.51
C THR A 475 13.06 6.53 -14.80
N MET A 476 13.60 5.55 -15.54
CA MET A 476 15.02 5.54 -15.90
C MET A 476 15.37 6.62 -16.92
N ALA A 477 14.48 6.93 -17.85
CA ALA A 477 14.65 8.05 -18.78
C ALA A 477 14.64 9.41 -18.07
N PHE A 478 13.78 9.59 -17.07
CA PHE A 478 13.76 10.78 -16.21
C PHE A 478 15.08 10.96 -15.44
N LEU A 479 15.58 9.90 -14.81
CA LEU A 479 16.86 9.90 -14.10
C LEU A 479 18.04 10.17 -15.03
N ALA A 480 18.07 9.56 -16.21
CA ALA A 480 19.12 9.79 -17.20
C ALA A 480 19.17 11.26 -17.63
N ARG A 481 18.01 11.90 -17.88
CA ARG A 481 17.96 13.35 -18.17
C ARG A 481 18.50 14.21 -17.03
N GLY A 482 18.14 13.87 -15.79
CA GLY A 482 18.66 14.57 -14.61
C GLY A 482 20.20 14.49 -14.51
N ARG A 483 20.74 13.30 -14.76
CA ARG A 483 22.20 13.07 -14.78
C ARG A 483 22.93 13.80 -15.90
N GLU A 484 22.38 13.76 -17.12
CA GLU A 484 23.04 14.30 -18.32
C GLU A 484 22.92 15.82 -18.44
N ARG A 485 21.78 16.38 -18.04
CA ARG A 485 21.43 17.79 -18.29
C ARG A 485 21.27 18.61 -17.00
N GLY A 486 21.30 17.97 -15.84
CA GLY A 486 21.10 18.59 -14.53
C GLY A 486 19.63 18.65 -14.09
N ALA A 487 19.45 18.90 -12.78
CA ALA A 487 18.16 18.86 -12.10
C ALA A 487 17.09 19.80 -12.68
N ARG A 488 17.50 20.92 -13.27
CA ARG A 488 16.61 21.94 -13.86
C ARG A 488 15.97 21.49 -15.18
N HIS A 489 16.44 20.41 -15.80
CA HIS A 489 16.00 19.94 -17.10
C HIS A 489 15.09 18.71 -17.02
N VAL A 490 14.77 18.24 -15.83
CA VAL A 490 13.77 17.15 -15.68
C VAL A 490 12.36 17.73 -15.71
N PRO A 491 11.43 17.12 -16.47
CA PRO A 491 10.08 17.65 -16.64
C PRO A 491 9.24 17.45 -15.38
N PRO A 492 8.69 18.52 -14.76
CA PRO A 492 7.85 18.43 -13.58
C PRO A 492 6.64 17.51 -13.77
N ALA A 493 6.01 17.59 -14.95
CA ALA A 493 4.79 16.86 -15.26
C ALA A 493 4.98 15.33 -15.36
N GLU A 494 6.22 14.84 -15.49
CA GLU A 494 6.48 13.40 -15.57
C GLU A 494 6.57 12.74 -14.20
N PHE A 495 7.18 13.43 -13.23
CA PHE A 495 7.49 12.82 -11.92
C PHE A 495 6.29 12.17 -11.21
N PRO A 496 5.10 12.78 -11.15
CA PRO A 496 3.94 12.18 -10.47
C PRO A 496 3.49 10.84 -11.06
N HIS A 497 3.90 10.53 -12.28
CA HIS A 497 3.55 9.30 -13.01
C HIS A 497 4.60 8.18 -12.90
N LEU A 498 5.70 8.41 -12.16
CA LEU A 498 6.84 7.47 -12.11
C LEU A 498 6.75 6.46 -10.96
N VAL A 499 5.93 6.73 -9.96
CA VAL A 499 5.75 5.81 -8.81
C VAL A 499 4.75 4.70 -9.15
N PRO A 500 4.90 3.48 -8.60
CA PRO A 500 4.03 2.34 -8.94
C PRO A 500 2.53 2.58 -8.71
N SER A 501 2.15 3.41 -7.75
CA SER A 501 0.75 3.75 -7.47
C SER A 501 0.15 4.78 -8.44
N ALA A 502 0.93 5.39 -9.31
CA ALA A 502 0.46 6.46 -10.20
C ALA A 502 -0.68 6.00 -11.13
N ALA A 503 -0.60 4.77 -11.65
CA ALA A 503 -1.65 4.23 -12.51
C ALA A 503 -2.99 4.08 -11.77
N ALA A 504 -2.98 3.68 -10.49
CA ALA A 504 -4.19 3.60 -9.66
C ALA A 504 -4.78 5.00 -9.42
N GLY A 505 -3.93 5.99 -9.08
CA GLY A 505 -4.34 7.38 -8.92
C GLY A 505 -4.93 7.98 -10.19
N ASN A 506 -4.27 7.81 -11.32
CA ASN A 506 -4.76 8.29 -12.62
C ASN A 506 -6.10 7.64 -13.02
N ALA A 507 -6.24 6.33 -12.81
CA ALA A 507 -7.49 5.61 -13.07
C ALA A 507 -8.62 6.12 -12.16
N SER A 508 -8.32 6.40 -10.87
CA SER A 508 -9.31 6.95 -9.94
C SER A 508 -9.80 8.32 -10.37
N ILE A 509 -8.90 9.20 -10.79
CA ILE A 509 -9.24 10.53 -11.29
C ILE A 509 -10.05 10.43 -12.60
N TYR A 510 -9.63 9.55 -13.50
CA TYR A 510 -10.32 9.38 -14.79
C TYR A 510 -11.74 8.82 -14.62
N ALA A 511 -11.92 7.80 -13.79
CA ALA A 511 -13.20 7.11 -13.59
C ALA A 511 -14.03 7.67 -12.41
N GLY A 512 -13.54 8.69 -11.68
CA GLY A 512 -14.25 9.28 -10.54
C GLY A 512 -14.34 8.36 -9.33
N LEU A 513 -13.31 7.53 -9.06
CA LEU A 513 -13.32 6.57 -7.95
C LEU A 513 -12.95 7.27 -6.64
N THR A 514 -13.88 7.29 -5.69
CA THR A 514 -13.73 7.99 -4.41
C THR A 514 -13.65 7.07 -3.19
N GLY A 515 -13.78 5.75 -3.38
CA GLY A 515 -13.49 4.75 -2.35
C GLY A 515 -11.99 4.58 -2.11
N PRO A 516 -11.56 3.54 -1.38
CA PRO A 516 -10.14 3.22 -1.17
C PRO A 516 -9.40 3.01 -2.49
N VAL A 517 -8.26 3.70 -2.70
CA VAL A 517 -7.42 3.54 -3.90
C VAL A 517 -5.97 3.35 -3.48
N PHE A 518 -5.34 2.28 -3.94
CA PHE A 518 -3.91 2.01 -3.77
C PHE A 518 -3.42 0.93 -4.75
N ALA A 519 -2.12 0.76 -4.84
CA ALA A 519 -1.52 -0.34 -5.60
C ALA A 519 -0.93 -1.40 -4.67
N VAL A 520 -0.83 -2.64 -5.16
CA VAL A 520 -0.06 -3.74 -4.56
C VAL A 520 1.01 -4.20 -5.55
N SER A 521 2.16 -4.62 -5.02
CA SER A 521 3.32 -4.97 -5.85
C SER A 521 3.97 -6.25 -5.33
N ASP A 522 3.38 -7.39 -5.71
CA ASP A 522 3.81 -8.73 -5.29
C ASP A 522 4.28 -9.57 -6.50
N LEU A 523 5.06 -8.94 -7.39
CA LEU A 523 5.60 -9.54 -8.62
C LEU A 523 4.51 -10.28 -9.42
N ALA A 524 4.76 -11.56 -9.76
CA ALA A 524 3.84 -12.38 -10.55
C ALA A 524 2.45 -12.55 -9.93
N GLN A 525 2.30 -12.37 -8.61
CA GLN A 525 1.04 -12.51 -7.88
C GLN A 525 0.33 -11.17 -7.63
N SER A 526 0.75 -10.09 -8.27
CA SER A 526 0.15 -8.76 -8.05
C SER A 526 -1.35 -8.73 -8.36
N GLY A 527 -1.83 -9.50 -9.33
CA GLY A 527 -3.25 -9.59 -9.67
C GLY A 527 -4.09 -10.26 -8.58
N GLU A 528 -3.63 -11.38 -8.07
CA GLU A 528 -4.26 -12.13 -6.98
C GLU A 528 -4.24 -11.34 -5.67
N ALA A 529 -3.12 -10.69 -5.38
CA ALA A 529 -2.98 -9.84 -4.21
C ALA A 529 -3.94 -8.64 -4.26
N ALA A 530 -4.12 -8.02 -5.43
CA ALA A 530 -5.09 -6.95 -5.64
C ALA A 530 -6.53 -7.42 -5.42
N PHE A 531 -6.88 -8.59 -5.97
CA PHE A 531 -8.20 -9.18 -5.78
C PHE A 531 -8.46 -9.50 -4.30
N ALA A 532 -7.50 -10.14 -3.64
CA ALA A 532 -7.61 -10.45 -2.22
C ALA A 532 -7.80 -9.18 -1.38
N ALA A 533 -6.97 -8.15 -1.60
CA ALA A 533 -7.05 -6.89 -0.87
C ALA A 533 -8.40 -6.16 -1.07
N ALA A 534 -8.93 -6.14 -2.29
CA ALA A 534 -10.23 -5.54 -2.58
C ALA A 534 -11.37 -6.27 -1.85
N CYS A 535 -11.39 -7.61 -1.88
CA CYS A 535 -12.36 -8.41 -1.13
C CYS A 535 -12.25 -8.17 0.38
N GLU A 536 -11.04 -8.13 0.93
CA GLU A 536 -10.77 -7.88 2.35
C GLU A 536 -11.31 -6.54 2.83
N LEU A 537 -11.20 -5.48 2.02
CA LEU A 537 -11.77 -4.17 2.34
C LEU A 537 -13.32 -4.18 2.33
N VAL A 538 -13.94 -4.94 1.43
CA VAL A 538 -15.40 -5.13 1.42
C VAL A 538 -15.83 -5.94 2.65
N GLU A 539 -15.18 -7.06 2.94
CA GLU A 539 -15.46 -7.91 4.09
C GLU A 539 -15.31 -7.16 5.42
N LEU A 540 -14.28 -6.31 5.51
CA LEU A 540 -14.02 -5.45 6.68
C LEU A 540 -15.00 -4.27 6.79
N GLY A 541 -15.80 -4.02 5.76
CA GLY A 541 -16.73 -2.89 5.66
C GLY A 541 -16.03 -1.53 5.60
N VAL A 542 -14.84 -1.47 5.02
CA VAL A 542 -14.13 -0.22 4.69
C VAL A 542 -14.72 0.38 3.41
N ALA A 543 -15.12 -0.49 2.49
CA ALA A 543 -15.78 -0.11 1.26
C ALA A 543 -17.01 -1.00 1.01
N GLU A 544 -18.00 -0.46 0.30
CA GLU A 544 -19.15 -1.24 -0.18
C GLU A 544 -18.87 -1.86 -1.55
N ARG A 545 -18.04 -1.18 -2.36
CA ARG A 545 -17.70 -1.59 -3.72
C ARG A 545 -16.23 -1.33 -4.01
N MET A 546 -15.56 -2.31 -4.63
CA MET A 546 -14.17 -2.22 -5.03
C MET A 546 -13.96 -2.75 -6.44
N LEU A 547 -13.09 -2.10 -7.19
CA LEU A 547 -12.44 -2.70 -8.35
C LEU A 547 -11.16 -3.41 -7.86
N ALA A 548 -11.03 -4.66 -8.21
CA ALA A 548 -9.78 -5.40 -8.12
C ALA A 548 -9.20 -5.51 -9.52
N GLY A 549 -8.04 -4.93 -9.77
CA GLY A 549 -7.44 -4.98 -11.10
C GLY A 549 -5.94 -5.20 -11.05
N ALA A 550 -5.36 -5.60 -12.18
CA ALA A 550 -3.93 -5.57 -12.38
C ALA A 550 -3.58 -5.18 -13.81
N ILE A 551 -2.41 -4.58 -13.96
CA ILE A 551 -1.85 -4.13 -15.24
C ILE A 551 -0.44 -4.65 -15.43
N ALA A 552 -0.10 -5.00 -16.65
CA ALA A 552 1.26 -5.28 -17.11
C ALA A 552 1.47 -4.53 -18.41
N PRO A 553 1.89 -3.27 -18.36
CA PRO A 553 2.20 -2.48 -19.56
C PRO A 553 3.50 -2.99 -20.18
N ARG A 554 3.64 -2.80 -21.48
CA ARG A 554 4.89 -3.04 -22.19
C ARG A 554 5.96 -2.07 -21.70
N ASP A 555 7.12 -2.61 -21.28
CA ASP A 555 8.25 -1.85 -20.77
C ASP A 555 9.55 -2.55 -21.18
N ALA A 556 10.38 -1.87 -21.99
CA ALA A 556 11.57 -2.48 -22.57
C ALA A 556 12.64 -2.87 -21.52
N ILE A 557 12.70 -2.19 -20.38
CA ILE A 557 13.64 -2.56 -19.30
C ILE A 557 13.11 -3.77 -18.55
N VAL A 558 11.81 -3.83 -18.29
CA VAL A 558 11.19 -5.01 -17.67
C VAL A 558 11.36 -6.22 -18.57
N GLU A 559 11.07 -6.11 -19.87
CA GLU A 559 11.17 -7.22 -20.81
C GLU A 559 12.60 -7.78 -20.93
N ARG A 560 13.61 -6.89 -20.98
CA ARG A 560 14.98 -7.30 -21.28
C ARG A 560 15.87 -7.52 -20.05
N VAL A 561 15.54 -6.89 -18.94
CA VAL A 561 16.41 -6.87 -17.75
C VAL A 561 15.73 -7.48 -16.55
N LEU A 562 14.61 -6.87 -16.08
CA LEU A 562 13.99 -7.27 -14.81
C LEU A 562 13.20 -8.58 -14.91
N GLY A 563 12.44 -8.79 -16.01
CA GLY A 563 11.66 -10.00 -16.20
C GLY A 563 12.51 -11.26 -16.15
N PRO A 564 13.57 -11.39 -16.99
CA PRO A 564 14.45 -12.57 -16.98
C PRO A 564 15.10 -12.88 -15.63
N LEU A 565 15.27 -11.87 -14.76
CA LEU A 565 15.88 -12.06 -13.43
C LEU A 565 14.87 -12.46 -12.35
N LEU A 566 13.64 -12.05 -12.52
CA LEU A 566 12.60 -12.12 -11.47
C LEU A 566 11.45 -13.07 -11.86
N GLU A 567 11.50 -13.67 -13.05
CA GLU A 567 10.52 -14.65 -13.48
C GLU A 567 10.61 -15.95 -12.68
N PRO A 568 9.48 -16.54 -12.32
CA PRO A 568 9.46 -17.84 -11.66
C PRO A 568 10.07 -18.93 -12.54
N GLU A 569 10.79 -19.87 -11.96
CA GLU A 569 11.29 -21.05 -12.66
C GLU A 569 10.15 -21.79 -13.38
N GLY A 570 10.37 -22.14 -14.65
CA GLY A 570 9.42 -22.92 -15.46
C GLY A 570 8.64 -22.12 -16.51
N PHE A 571 8.79 -20.79 -16.58
CA PHE A 571 8.18 -19.94 -17.62
C PHE A 571 9.08 -19.62 -18.80
N GLY A 572 10.33 -20.05 -18.82
CA GLY A 572 11.34 -19.69 -19.83
C GLY A 572 11.03 -20.01 -21.31
N ALA A 573 9.89 -20.67 -21.60
CA ALA A 573 9.39 -20.92 -22.95
C ALA A 573 8.16 -20.05 -23.32
N VAL A 574 7.60 -19.29 -22.39
CA VAL A 574 6.41 -18.45 -22.61
C VAL A 574 6.87 -17.01 -22.84
N GLN A 575 6.54 -16.47 -24.00
CA GLN A 575 6.85 -15.09 -24.32
C GLN A 575 6.12 -14.16 -23.34
N ARG A 576 6.83 -13.15 -22.80
CA ARG A 576 6.22 -12.13 -21.96
C ARG A 576 5.16 -11.37 -22.76
N GLY A 577 3.97 -11.22 -22.17
CA GLY A 577 2.83 -10.50 -22.76
C GLY A 577 2.61 -9.14 -22.11
N GLU A 578 1.57 -8.47 -22.57
CA GLU A 578 1.00 -7.28 -21.95
C GLU A 578 -0.50 -7.46 -21.73
N GLY A 579 -1.05 -6.82 -20.73
CA GLY A 579 -2.48 -6.92 -20.50
C GLY A 579 -2.96 -6.24 -19.22
N ALA A 580 -4.27 -6.32 -19.03
CA ALA A 580 -4.93 -5.85 -17.82
C ALA A 580 -6.18 -6.68 -17.55
N GLY A 581 -6.48 -6.92 -16.28
CA GLY A 581 -7.70 -7.58 -15.84
C GLY A 581 -8.34 -6.83 -14.69
N PHE A 582 -9.67 -6.80 -14.65
CA PHE A 582 -10.45 -6.11 -13.62
C PHE A 582 -11.69 -6.90 -13.24
N THR A 583 -11.99 -6.93 -11.96
CA THR A 583 -13.22 -7.51 -11.41
C THR A 583 -13.88 -6.50 -10.47
N LEU A 584 -15.17 -6.25 -10.63
CA LEU A 584 -15.94 -5.42 -9.73
C LEU A 584 -16.53 -6.30 -8.63
N VAL A 585 -16.18 -6.02 -7.39
CA VAL A 585 -16.67 -6.71 -6.20
C VAL A 585 -17.46 -5.77 -5.30
N ALA A 586 -18.42 -6.30 -4.57
CA ALA A 586 -19.27 -5.53 -3.67
C ALA A 586 -19.73 -6.38 -2.48
N GLU A 587 -20.29 -5.74 -1.46
CA GLU A 587 -21.02 -6.43 -0.41
C GLU A 587 -22.27 -7.11 -0.99
N LEU A 588 -22.47 -8.41 -0.67
CA LEU A 588 -23.44 -9.25 -1.38
C LEU A 588 -24.91 -8.83 -1.18
N GLU A 589 -25.31 -8.49 0.04
CA GLU A 589 -26.69 -8.14 0.33
C GLU A 589 -27.08 -6.80 -0.31
N GLY A 590 -26.22 -5.79 -0.20
CA GLY A 590 -26.38 -4.50 -0.88
C GLY A 590 -26.37 -4.65 -2.41
N ALA A 591 -25.52 -5.53 -2.94
CA ALA A 591 -25.45 -5.82 -4.38
C ALA A 591 -26.74 -6.47 -4.89
N ARG A 592 -27.28 -7.47 -4.19
CA ARG A 592 -28.56 -8.12 -4.52
C ARG A 592 -29.73 -7.13 -4.53
N ALA A 593 -29.76 -6.21 -3.58
CA ALA A 593 -30.78 -5.16 -3.53
C ALA A 593 -30.69 -4.16 -4.70
N SER A 594 -29.51 -4.04 -5.32
CA SER A 594 -29.21 -3.05 -6.37
C SER A 594 -29.32 -3.63 -7.80
N GLY A 595 -29.35 -4.97 -7.96
CA GLY A 595 -29.43 -5.60 -9.28
C GLY A 595 -28.87 -7.01 -9.36
N PRO A 596 -28.66 -7.52 -10.58
CA PRO A 596 -28.15 -8.88 -10.77
C PRO A 596 -26.69 -9.02 -10.29
N VAL A 597 -26.40 -10.13 -9.63
CA VAL A 597 -25.06 -10.52 -9.18
C VAL A 597 -24.59 -11.70 -10.04
N ALA A 598 -23.42 -11.57 -10.67
CA ALA A 598 -22.89 -12.62 -11.55
C ALA A 598 -22.41 -13.84 -10.76
N ALA A 599 -21.74 -13.62 -9.64
CA ALA A 599 -21.20 -14.69 -8.81
C ALA A 599 -20.99 -14.24 -7.36
N GLU A 600 -20.71 -15.20 -6.49
CA GLU A 600 -20.33 -15.01 -5.10
C GLU A 600 -18.96 -15.63 -4.84
N LEU A 601 -18.14 -14.96 -4.02
CA LEU A 601 -16.90 -15.50 -3.48
C LEU A 601 -17.22 -16.54 -2.41
N LEU A 602 -16.84 -17.80 -2.64
CA LEU A 602 -17.06 -18.91 -1.72
C LEU A 602 -15.86 -19.17 -0.80
N GLY A 603 -14.63 -18.89 -1.27
CA GLY A 603 -13.45 -19.06 -0.47
C GLY A 603 -12.17 -18.60 -1.18
N ARG A 604 -11.15 -18.32 -0.39
CA ARG A 604 -9.77 -18.02 -0.84
C ARG A 604 -8.81 -18.89 -0.03
N TYR A 605 -7.85 -19.48 -0.71
CA TYR A 605 -6.88 -20.42 -0.17
C TYR A 605 -5.49 -20.04 -0.64
N THR A 606 -4.49 -20.23 0.20
CA THR A 606 -3.08 -20.01 -0.12
C THR A 606 -2.24 -21.11 0.51
N GLY A 607 -1.09 -21.41 -0.06
CA GLY A 607 -0.17 -22.39 0.48
C GLY A 607 1.19 -22.38 -0.22
N GLU A 608 2.07 -23.25 0.20
CA GLU A 608 3.38 -23.48 -0.41
C GLU A 608 3.44 -24.88 -1.03
N LEU A 609 3.97 -24.98 -2.24
CA LEU A 609 4.25 -26.24 -2.92
C LEU A 609 5.66 -26.73 -2.51
N GLU A 610 5.73 -27.64 -1.56
CA GLU A 610 6.97 -28.41 -1.34
C GLU A 610 7.07 -29.54 -2.32
N VAL A 611 8.33 -29.90 -2.71
CA VAL A 611 8.63 -30.89 -3.74
C VAL A 611 8.04 -32.29 -3.48
N ALA A 612 7.57 -32.55 -2.26
CA ALA A 612 7.05 -33.84 -1.82
C ALA A 612 5.55 -33.87 -1.46
N GLN A 613 4.84 -32.74 -1.46
CA GLN A 613 3.45 -32.72 -0.94
C GLN A 613 2.50 -31.97 -1.88
N HIS A 614 1.85 -32.72 -2.79
CA HIS A 614 0.65 -32.27 -3.50
C HIS A 614 -0.61 -32.26 -2.59
N ALA A 615 -0.48 -32.62 -1.31
CA ALA A 615 -1.57 -32.87 -0.38
C ALA A 615 -2.40 -31.59 -0.06
N GLU A 616 -1.82 -30.40 -0.14
CA GLU A 616 -2.56 -29.16 0.16
C GLU A 616 -3.60 -28.83 -0.91
N LEU A 617 -3.31 -29.07 -2.20
CA LEU A 617 -4.32 -28.92 -3.25
C LEU A 617 -5.42 -29.98 -3.17
N LEU A 618 -5.13 -31.16 -2.57
CA LEU A 618 -6.12 -32.19 -2.28
C LEU A 618 -7.11 -31.76 -1.18
N GLY A 619 -6.73 -30.77 -0.32
CA GLY A 619 -7.59 -30.18 0.69
C GLY A 619 -8.53 -29.07 0.18
N LEU A 620 -8.46 -28.70 -1.10
CA LEU A 620 -9.43 -27.78 -1.68
C LEU A 620 -10.84 -28.40 -1.68
N PRO A 621 -11.90 -27.58 -1.47
CA PRO A 621 -13.27 -28.05 -1.58
C PRO A 621 -13.50 -28.74 -2.94
N GLU A 622 -14.18 -29.88 -2.92
CA GLU A 622 -14.55 -30.57 -4.16
C GLU A 622 -15.49 -29.73 -5.02
N PRO A 623 -15.48 -29.90 -6.36
CA PRO A 623 -16.38 -29.16 -7.24
C PRO A 623 -17.87 -29.38 -6.91
N GLY A 624 -18.18 -30.48 -6.24
CA GLY A 624 -19.54 -30.91 -5.89
C GLY A 624 -20.15 -31.89 -6.89
N PRO A 625 -20.87 -32.89 -6.42
CA PRO A 625 -21.45 -33.92 -7.29
C PRO A 625 -22.52 -33.31 -8.21
N GLY A 626 -22.39 -33.56 -9.52
CA GLY A 626 -23.37 -33.12 -10.51
C GLY A 626 -23.31 -31.65 -10.91
N LEU A 627 -22.41 -30.85 -10.30
CA LEU A 627 -22.24 -29.44 -10.67
C LEU A 627 -21.30 -29.27 -11.88
N ARG A 628 -21.67 -28.35 -12.76
CA ARG A 628 -20.78 -27.92 -13.85
C ARG A 628 -19.71 -26.99 -13.27
N ALA A 629 -18.48 -27.47 -13.26
CA ALA A 629 -17.36 -26.73 -12.69
C ALA A 629 -16.23 -26.53 -13.70
N ALA A 630 -15.48 -25.45 -13.54
CA ALA A 630 -14.31 -25.15 -14.35
C ALA A 630 -13.11 -24.72 -13.47
N VAL A 631 -11.91 -24.84 -14.03
CA VAL A 631 -10.68 -24.31 -13.48
C VAL A 631 -10.14 -23.24 -14.43
N VAL A 632 -9.85 -22.05 -13.93
CA VAL A 632 -9.17 -21.01 -14.68
C VAL A 632 -7.76 -20.88 -14.11
N LEU A 633 -6.76 -21.10 -14.95
CA LEU A 633 -5.35 -20.98 -14.57
C LEU A 633 -4.85 -19.57 -14.91
N GLY A 634 -4.40 -18.84 -13.90
CA GLY A 634 -3.64 -17.61 -14.03
C GLY A 634 -2.14 -17.93 -14.27
N VAL A 635 -1.27 -17.44 -13.42
CA VAL A 635 0.14 -17.83 -13.42
C VAL A 635 0.26 -19.26 -12.88
N ALA A 636 0.62 -20.24 -13.72
CA ALA A 636 0.66 -21.63 -13.29
C ALA A 636 1.88 -22.36 -13.86
N GLY A 637 2.90 -22.59 -13.03
CA GLY A 637 4.09 -23.37 -13.36
C GLY A 637 3.83 -24.88 -13.41
N ALA A 638 4.82 -25.65 -13.84
CA ALA A 638 4.72 -27.10 -14.04
C ALA A 638 4.34 -27.88 -12.75
N GLN A 639 4.77 -27.42 -11.57
CA GLN A 639 4.42 -28.03 -10.29
C GLN A 639 2.94 -27.87 -9.98
N LEU A 640 2.39 -26.66 -10.14
CA LEU A 640 0.97 -26.39 -9.89
C LEU A 640 0.06 -27.17 -10.84
N ARG A 641 0.47 -27.29 -12.12
CA ARG A 641 -0.28 -28.09 -13.11
C ARG A 641 -0.27 -29.59 -12.77
N ARG A 642 0.84 -30.11 -12.27
CA ARG A 642 0.90 -31.51 -11.77
C ARG A 642 0.01 -31.70 -10.55
N ALA A 643 0.08 -30.80 -9.58
CA ALA A 643 -0.74 -30.87 -8.40
C ALA A 643 -2.26 -30.77 -8.73
N LEU A 644 -2.63 -29.96 -9.74
CA LEU A 644 -4.02 -29.89 -10.24
C LEU A 644 -4.46 -31.25 -10.85
N ALA A 645 -3.58 -31.91 -11.61
CA ALA A 645 -3.90 -33.22 -12.21
C ALA A 645 -4.22 -34.29 -11.17
N ASP A 646 -3.63 -34.20 -9.97
CA ASP A 646 -3.86 -35.11 -8.85
C ASP A 646 -5.02 -34.68 -7.93
N SER A 647 -5.65 -33.52 -8.18
CA SER A 647 -6.71 -32.95 -7.35
C SER A 647 -8.13 -33.38 -7.78
N PRO A 648 -9.15 -33.19 -6.93
CA PRO A 648 -10.56 -33.39 -7.30
C PRO A 648 -11.01 -32.59 -8.52
N TRP A 649 -10.30 -31.51 -8.87
CA TRP A 649 -10.59 -30.63 -10.00
C TRP A 649 -9.98 -31.09 -11.34
N SER A 650 -9.23 -32.19 -11.36
CA SER A 650 -8.53 -32.72 -12.55
C SER A 650 -9.45 -33.04 -13.74
N ARG A 651 -10.72 -33.29 -13.48
CA ARG A 651 -11.72 -33.63 -14.51
C ARG A 651 -12.57 -32.44 -14.97
N CYS A 652 -12.35 -31.25 -14.41
CA CYS A 652 -13.09 -30.05 -14.78
C CYS A 652 -12.58 -29.45 -16.09
N PHE A 653 -13.42 -28.63 -16.72
CA PHE A 653 -13.01 -27.82 -17.86
C PHE A 653 -11.89 -26.85 -17.43
N VAL A 654 -10.81 -26.76 -18.18
CA VAL A 654 -9.65 -25.92 -17.83
C VAL A 654 -9.45 -24.83 -18.87
N VAL A 655 -9.42 -23.57 -18.41
CA VAL A 655 -9.03 -22.41 -19.20
C VAL A 655 -7.63 -21.97 -18.74
N ASP A 656 -6.67 -21.98 -19.64
CA ASP A 656 -5.29 -21.55 -19.37
C ASP A 656 -5.06 -20.15 -19.95
N VAL A 657 -5.15 -19.13 -19.09
CA VAL A 657 -5.04 -17.74 -19.49
C VAL A 657 -3.63 -17.41 -19.99
N ALA A 658 -2.59 -17.99 -19.38
CA ALA A 658 -1.21 -17.73 -19.79
C ALA A 658 -0.91 -18.24 -21.23
N SER A 659 -1.54 -19.32 -21.66
CA SER A 659 -1.39 -19.83 -23.03
C SER A 659 -1.97 -18.90 -24.09
N GLN A 660 -2.96 -18.06 -23.70
CA GLN A 660 -3.64 -17.13 -24.59
C GLN A 660 -3.03 -15.72 -24.60
N HIS A 661 -2.50 -15.27 -23.45
CA HIS A 661 -2.06 -13.90 -23.24
C HIS A 661 -0.56 -13.71 -23.05
N GLY A 662 0.22 -14.81 -23.03
CA GLY A 662 1.62 -14.79 -22.61
C GLY A 662 1.77 -14.62 -21.11
N TYR A 663 2.99 -14.73 -20.59
CA TYR A 663 3.26 -14.54 -19.16
C TYR A 663 3.35 -13.06 -18.81
N HIS A 664 2.60 -12.62 -17.80
CA HIS A 664 2.74 -11.30 -17.18
C HIS A 664 2.00 -11.20 -15.83
N GLU A 665 2.26 -10.14 -15.08
CA GLU A 665 1.81 -9.96 -13.70
C GLU A 665 0.30 -9.72 -13.53
N ALA A 666 -0.40 -9.39 -14.61
CA ALA A 666 -1.85 -9.20 -14.59
C ALA A 666 -2.67 -10.48 -14.84
N LEU A 667 -2.01 -11.63 -15.07
CA LEU A 667 -2.70 -12.89 -15.41
C LEU A 667 -3.72 -13.33 -14.37
N GLY A 668 -3.41 -13.17 -13.08
CA GLY A 668 -4.36 -13.52 -12.02
C GLY A 668 -5.64 -12.68 -12.07
N ALA A 669 -5.51 -11.39 -12.36
CA ALA A 669 -6.67 -10.51 -12.51
C ALA A 669 -7.48 -10.82 -13.78
N ILE A 670 -6.81 -11.18 -14.89
CA ILE A 670 -7.47 -11.66 -16.11
C ILE A 670 -8.21 -12.97 -15.83
N ALA A 671 -7.57 -13.92 -15.13
CA ALA A 671 -8.19 -15.18 -14.75
C ALA A 671 -9.46 -14.98 -13.90
N MET A 672 -9.44 -14.03 -12.97
CA MET A 672 -10.64 -13.68 -12.20
C MET A 672 -11.76 -13.09 -13.08
N ALA A 673 -11.42 -12.19 -14.02
CA ALA A 673 -12.39 -11.63 -14.95
C ALA A 673 -13.04 -12.73 -15.82
N VAL A 674 -12.25 -13.67 -16.34
CA VAL A 674 -12.72 -14.84 -17.10
C VAL A 674 -13.63 -15.73 -16.25
N ALA A 675 -13.28 -15.97 -14.98
CA ALA A 675 -14.12 -16.76 -14.07
C ALA A 675 -15.50 -16.13 -13.86
N VAL A 676 -15.55 -14.80 -13.72
CA VAL A 676 -16.83 -14.07 -13.59
C VAL A 676 -17.66 -14.17 -14.87
N GLU A 677 -17.05 -14.08 -16.04
CA GLU A 677 -17.73 -14.27 -17.33
C GLU A 677 -18.33 -15.67 -17.47
N LEU A 678 -17.58 -16.74 -17.14
CA LEU A 678 -18.05 -18.13 -17.19
C LEU A 678 -19.26 -18.37 -16.27
N LEU A 679 -19.24 -17.80 -15.06
CA LEU A 679 -20.33 -17.89 -14.10
C LEU A 679 -21.55 -17.06 -14.55
N GLY A 680 -21.31 -15.83 -15.04
CA GLY A 680 -22.35 -14.93 -15.53
C GLY A 680 -23.08 -15.46 -16.78
N ALA A 681 -22.36 -16.12 -17.70
CA ALA A 681 -22.94 -16.80 -18.88
C ALA A 681 -23.78 -18.00 -18.50
N GLY A 682 -23.71 -18.51 -17.28
CA GLY A 682 -24.45 -19.66 -16.81
C GLY A 682 -23.93 -21.01 -17.34
N GLU A 683 -22.73 -21.01 -17.91
CA GLU A 683 -22.10 -22.23 -18.43
C GLU A 683 -21.59 -23.13 -17.29
N HIS A 684 -21.17 -22.51 -16.18
CA HIS A 684 -20.67 -23.20 -15.00
C HIS A 684 -21.36 -22.70 -13.72
N GLU A 685 -21.39 -23.55 -12.69
CA GLU A 685 -21.97 -23.27 -11.38
C GLU A 685 -20.90 -22.98 -10.34
N ARG A 686 -19.68 -23.52 -10.55
CA ARG A 686 -18.49 -23.24 -9.74
C ARG A 686 -17.27 -23.04 -10.63
N VAL A 687 -16.42 -22.11 -10.26
CA VAL A 687 -15.13 -21.87 -10.92
C VAL A 687 -14.06 -21.74 -9.86
N LEU A 688 -12.98 -22.50 -10.03
CA LEU A 688 -11.76 -22.39 -9.25
C LEU A 688 -10.74 -21.60 -10.07
N VAL A 689 -10.34 -20.44 -9.60
CA VAL A 689 -9.19 -19.70 -10.15
C VAL A 689 -7.95 -20.14 -9.39
N LEU A 690 -6.95 -20.63 -10.10
CA LEU A 690 -5.73 -21.19 -9.53
C LEU A 690 -4.50 -20.50 -10.12
N SER A 691 -3.64 -19.99 -9.27
CA SER A 691 -2.39 -19.32 -9.64
C SER A 691 -1.27 -19.71 -8.68
N GLY A 692 -0.03 -19.70 -9.16
CA GLY A 692 1.14 -19.94 -8.31
C GLY A 692 2.43 -19.58 -9.01
N ALA A 693 3.33 -18.95 -8.26
CA ALA A 693 4.66 -18.56 -8.70
C ALA A 693 5.71 -19.06 -7.71
N GLY A 694 6.75 -19.73 -8.23
CA GLY A 694 7.76 -20.36 -7.39
C GLY A 694 7.13 -21.47 -6.54
N ARG A 695 7.25 -21.36 -5.22
CA ARG A 695 6.65 -22.30 -4.25
C ARG A 695 5.26 -21.91 -3.78
N SER A 696 4.87 -20.63 -3.91
CA SER A 696 3.60 -20.13 -3.42
C SER A 696 2.49 -20.38 -4.43
N TRP A 697 1.28 -20.71 -3.94
CA TRP A 697 0.09 -20.78 -4.73
C TRP A 697 -1.12 -20.10 -4.05
N SER A 698 -2.06 -19.71 -4.86
CA SER A 698 -3.35 -19.18 -4.42
C SER A 698 -4.50 -19.81 -5.19
N ALA A 699 -5.62 -20.01 -4.53
CA ALA A 699 -6.84 -20.47 -5.16
C ALA A 699 -8.03 -19.64 -4.69
N THR A 700 -8.89 -19.25 -5.64
CA THR A 700 -10.14 -18.53 -5.37
C THR A 700 -11.31 -19.36 -5.90
N LEU A 701 -12.22 -19.76 -5.02
CA LEU A 701 -13.43 -20.48 -5.39
C LEU A 701 -14.61 -19.51 -5.49
N CYS A 702 -15.23 -19.50 -6.66
CA CYS A 702 -16.42 -18.70 -6.96
C CYS A 702 -17.60 -19.61 -7.31
N GLY A 703 -18.81 -19.19 -6.98
CA GLY A 703 -20.04 -19.92 -7.32
C GLY A 703 -21.14 -19.00 -7.83
N ARG A 704 -22.08 -19.54 -8.57
CA ARG A 704 -23.32 -18.82 -8.92
C ARG A 704 -24.11 -18.48 -7.67
N VAL A 705 -24.72 -17.34 -7.69
CA VAL A 705 -25.65 -16.93 -6.63
C VAL A 705 -26.95 -17.72 -6.82
N GLU A 706 -27.35 -18.53 -5.83
CA GLU A 706 -28.62 -19.20 -5.86
C GLU A 706 -29.76 -18.19 -5.87
N ALA A 707 -30.71 -18.36 -6.81
CA ALA A 707 -31.90 -17.55 -6.90
C ALA A 707 -32.84 -17.88 -5.71
N GLY A 708 -32.81 -17.02 -4.69
CA GLY A 708 -33.79 -17.04 -3.60
C GLY A 708 -33.48 -18.04 -2.48
N GLY A 709 -32.60 -17.62 -1.57
CA GLY A 709 -32.57 -18.09 -0.18
C GLY A 709 -32.90 -16.92 0.74
#